data_8139c6945c341c60bf2d5053209310d8
#
_entry.id   8139c6945c341c60bf2d5053209310d8
#
_cell.length_a   1.000
_cell.length_b   1.000
_cell.length_c   1.000
_cell.angle_alpha   90.00
_cell.angle_beta   90.00
_cell.angle_gamma   90.00
#
_symmetry.space_group_name_H-M   'P 1'
#
loop_
_entity.id
_entity.type
_entity.pdbx_description
1 polymer ?
#
loop_
_entity_poly.entity_id
_entity_poly.type
_entity_poly.pdbx_seq_one_letter_code
_entity_poly.pdbx_strand_id
1 'polypeptide(L)'
;LVKRAGVSFKKKKFKMNIPKNITIRLLQAVFILLCSQSLFAQKVVRYELYVKDTLVNYAGKEKRAIAVNGQIPMPTLTFTEGDTAEIVVHNQLKESTSLHWHGVFLPNKEDGVPWLTQKPIKAGTTYTYRFPIIQHGTHWYHSHSGLQEQIGMYGSFIMKKKDDDKTFRKGIDDLPTVPIILSEWTNLNPDNINRMLHNANDWAAIKKNATQSYAEAIREGHFKTKIKNEWKRMLAMDVSDVYYDKILINGKYTTDLKTVDGKTLKAGDKVRLRISNGGASSYFWLRYAGGKITVVANDGNDVEPVEVDRLIIAVSETYDIVVTIPEDGVAYEFLATTEDRTQSASYFVGNGIKQLISPLPKLKYFEGMKMMNDMMKMNGDLDDMGMKMSLNQMDMNVVMYPEITGEAKPKEDHSGHNMNMENDPNRYNANALGEIKTLNYAMLQSPSNTELPKGAPVKELKFTLTGNMNRYVWSMDNKILSEVDKIPVKKGEILRITIHNNSMMRHPMHLHGFDFRVINGKGEKSPLKNVLDIMPMETDTIEFLANEEGDWFFHCHILYHMMSGMNRVFAVDDYKNPYLPNKKQAYNKLQRESNMPHFMAQNDFATNGNDGEAMLQNARWSLGTEWRLGYNDMHGYEVETHLGRYIGKMQWFMPFIGFDWRYRKMGIDEHETNLFGQKNEKDIRTAISLGFMYTLPMLVNFQAEVYHDGIVRLSLMREDIPISKRLRGGFMVNTDFEYMAELRYIINKNIGIRTHYDSDMGWGAGIALTY
;
A
#
# COMPACT_ATOMS: atom_id res chain seq x y z
N LEU A 1 59.14 60.21 44.79
CA LEU A 1 58.12 61.14 45.29
C LEU A 1 56.79 60.73 44.83
N VAL A 2 55.89 60.21 45.69
CA VAL A 2 54.58 60.63 46.01
C VAL A 2 53.90 59.54 46.82
N LYS A 3 53.28 59.97 47.88
CA LYS A 3 52.70 59.22 48.98
C LYS A 3 51.45 58.38 48.64
N ARG A 4 51.39 57.19 49.28
CA ARG A 4 50.24 56.37 49.47
C ARG A 4 49.17 57.08 50.33
N ALA A 5 47.89 57.01 49.92
CA ALA A 5 46.71 57.20 50.77
C ALA A 5 45.99 55.91 50.88
N GLY A 6 46.01 55.32 52.07
CA GLY A 6 45.23 54.08 52.34
C GLY A 6 43.81 54.44 52.78
N VAL A 7 42.85 53.80 52.16
CA VAL A 7 41.46 53.88 52.61
C VAL A 7 41.07 52.49 53.17
N SER A 8 40.84 52.46 54.49
CA SER A 8 40.37 51.28 55.21
C SER A 8 38.87 51.15 55.09
N PHE A 9 38.43 50.11 54.41
CA PHE A 9 37.00 49.72 54.39
C PHE A 9 36.70 48.83 55.61
N LYS A 10 35.98 49.34 56.60
CA LYS A 10 35.35 48.55 57.66
C LYS A 10 34.19 47.77 57.11
N LYS A 11 34.30 46.45 57.02
CA LYS A 11 33.16 45.52 56.76
C LYS A 11 32.24 45.57 57.96
N LYS A 12 31.09 46.24 57.82
CA LYS A 12 29.93 46.06 58.71
C LYS A 12 29.24 44.74 58.34
N LYS A 13 29.35 43.71 59.22
CA LYS A 13 28.49 42.50 59.15
C LYS A 13 27.11 42.93 59.58
N PHE A 14 26.18 42.98 58.58
CA PHE A 14 24.80 43.06 58.88
C PHE A 14 24.33 41.65 59.32
N LYS A 15 24.08 41.44 60.60
CA LYS A 15 23.35 40.29 61.11
C LYS A 15 21.86 40.61 60.98
N MET A 16 21.22 40.04 59.96
CA MET A 16 19.78 40.06 59.82
C MET A 16 19.21 39.02 60.76
N ASN A 17 18.69 39.42 61.91
CA ASN A 17 17.92 38.56 62.81
C ASN A 17 16.52 38.37 62.23
N ILE A 18 16.34 37.32 61.42
CA ILE A 18 15.00 36.92 60.97
C ILE A 18 14.36 36.18 62.12
N PRO A 19 13.18 36.65 62.60
CA PRO A 19 12.46 35.96 63.68
C PRO A 19 12.19 34.50 63.26
N LYS A 20 12.44 33.53 64.17
CA LYS A 20 12.22 32.11 63.92
C LYS A 20 10.84 31.76 63.29
N ASN A 21 9.83 32.53 63.63
CA ASN A 21 8.48 32.36 63.11
C ASN A 21 8.34 32.73 61.59
N ILE A 22 9.18 33.63 61.06
CA ILE A 22 9.22 33.99 59.64
C ILE A 22 9.94 32.89 58.86
N THR A 23 11.00 32.35 59.40
CA THR A 23 11.73 31.21 58.79
C THR A 23 10.89 29.95 58.70
N ILE A 24 10.10 29.64 59.74
CA ILE A 24 9.19 28.50 59.75
C ILE A 24 8.06 28.72 58.73
N ARG A 25 7.47 29.89 58.63
CA ARG A 25 6.45 30.22 57.62
C ARG A 25 6.98 30.19 56.20
N LEU A 26 8.19 30.65 55.97
CA LEU A 26 8.85 30.53 54.65
C LEU A 26 9.15 29.06 54.31
N LEU A 27 9.63 28.25 55.24
CA LEU A 27 9.83 26.80 55.04
C LEU A 27 8.52 26.08 54.82
N GLN A 28 7.43 26.43 55.49
CA GLN A 28 6.10 25.92 55.25
C GLN A 28 5.57 26.35 53.88
N ALA A 29 5.76 27.60 53.46
CA ALA A 29 5.38 28.09 52.12
C ALA A 29 6.19 27.40 51.01
N VAL A 30 7.50 27.22 51.18
CA VAL A 30 8.35 26.45 50.26
C VAL A 30 7.95 24.98 50.22
N PHE A 31 7.61 24.36 51.37
CA PHE A 31 7.12 22.98 51.44
C PHE A 31 5.75 22.85 50.76
N ILE A 32 4.84 23.81 50.93
CA ILE A 32 3.52 23.85 50.22
C ILE A 32 3.75 24.08 48.72
N LEU A 33 4.69 24.94 48.30
CA LEU A 33 5.06 25.14 46.90
C LEU A 33 5.71 23.87 46.30
N LEU A 34 6.54 23.15 47.04
CA LEU A 34 7.12 21.89 46.61
C LEU A 34 6.08 20.75 46.56
N CYS A 35 5.13 20.75 47.50
CA CYS A 35 3.98 19.82 47.46
C CYS A 35 2.98 20.15 46.35
N SER A 36 2.83 21.42 45.97
CA SER A 36 1.93 21.80 44.85
C SER A 36 2.51 21.44 43.47
N GLN A 37 3.83 21.31 43.34
CA GLN A 37 4.45 20.79 42.10
C GLN A 37 4.24 19.28 41.92
N SER A 38 3.91 18.54 42.94
CA SER A 38 3.59 17.10 42.86
C SER A 38 2.19 16.80 42.33
N LEU A 39 1.34 17.81 42.11
CA LEU A 39 -0.05 17.64 41.65
C LEU A 39 -0.21 17.56 40.12
N PHE A 40 0.86 17.73 39.35
CA PHE A 40 0.87 17.50 37.89
C PHE A 40 1.61 16.22 37.53
N ALA A 41 1.40 15.13 38.28
CA ALA A 41 1.85 13.82 37.82
C ALA A 41 1.08 13.47 36.56
N GLN A 42 1.76 13.40 35.42
CA GLN A 42 1.18 13.01 34.16
C GLN A 42 0.46 11.67 34.33
N LYS A 43 -0.82 11.61 33.99
CA LYS A 43 -1.65 10.42 34.15
C LYS A 43 -1.10 9.28 33.29
N VAL A 44 -0.75 8.16 33.88
CA VAL A 44 -0.36 6.96 33.14
C VAL A 44 -1.62 6.14 32.83
N VAL A 45 -1.90 5.92 31.57
CA VAL A 45 -2.98 5.07 31.09
C VAL A 45 -2.37 3.79 30.58
N ARG A 46 -2.69 2.66 31.23
CA ARG A 46 -2.11 1.36 30.97
C ARG A 46 -3.09 0.42 30.28
N TYR A 47 -2.60 -0.26 29.25
CA TYR A 47 -3.28 -1.36 28.55
C TYR A 47 -2.44 -2.62 28.57
N GLU A 48 -3.09 -3.77 28.74
CA GLU A 48 -2.50 -5.12 28.61
C GLU A 48 -3.07 -5.77 27.36
N LEU A 49 -2.22 -6.10 26.39
CA LEU A 49 -2.59 -6.66 25.08
C LEU A 49 -2.04 -8.10 24.97
N TYR A 50 -2.93 -9.08 24.95
CA TYR A 50 -2.61 -10.49 24.80
C TYR A 50 -2.83 -10.90 23.34
N VAL A 51 -1.75 -11.06 22.59
CA VAL A 51 -1.75 -11.39 21.16
C VAL A 51 -1.77 -12.92 21.03
N LYS A 52 -2.82 -13.47 20.41
CA LYS A 52 -3.04 -14.92 20.34
C LYS A 52 -3.65 -15.35 19.01
N ASP A 53 -3.27 -16.55 18.54
CA ASP A 53 -3.97 -17.22 17.44
C ASP A 53 -5.43 -17.51 17.78
N THR A 54 -6.30 -17.34 16.82
CA THR A 54 -7.72 -17.70 16.88
C THR A 54 -8.21 -18.25 15.56
N LEU A 55 -9.40 -18.83 15.55
CA LEU A 55 -10.11 -19.23 14.34
C LEU A 55 -11.32 -18.30 14.16
N VAL A 56 -11.52 -17.84 12.94
CA VAL A 56 -12.67 -17.02 12.56
C VAL A 56 -13.34 -17.57 11.29
N ASN A 57 -14.63 -17.31 11.15
CA ASN A 57 -15.41 -17.66 9.97
C ASN A 57 -16.18 -16.44 9.45
N TYR A 58 -15.49 -15.55 8.75
CA TYR A 58 -16.13 -14.39 8.10
C TYR A 58 -16.72 -14.70 6.72
N ALA A 59 -16.19 -15.71 6.04
CA ALA A 59 -16.51 -16.01 4.64
C ALA A 59 -16.80 -17.51 4.39
N GLY A 60 -17.52 -18.16 5.33
CA GLY A 60 -18.01 -19.53 5.17
C GLY A 60 -16.96 -20.64 5.41
N LYS A 61 -15.73 -20.27 5.81
CA LYS A 61 -14.68 -21.23 6.18
C LYS A 61 -13.95 -20.76 7.42
N GLU A 62 -13.66 -21.68 8.34
CA GLU A 62 -12.78 -21.40 9.48
C GLU A 62 -11.36 -21.19 8.98
N LYS A 63 -10.75 -20.09 9.41
CA LYS A 63 -9.40 -19.71 9.09
C LYS A 63 -8.66 -19.15 10.31
N ARG A 64 -7.35 -19.37 10.31
CA ARG A 64 -6.46 -18.76 11.29
C ARG A 64 -6.54 -17.24 11.18
N ALA A 65 -6.66 -16.60 12.32
CA ALA A 65 -6.55 -15.16 12.51
C ALA A 65 -5.74 -14.88 13.79
N ILE A 66 -5.36 -13.63 13.99
CA ILE A 66 -4.72 -13.20 15.24
C ILE A 66 -5.66 -12.24 15.94
N ALA A 67 -6.06 -12.62 17.17
CA ALA A 67 -6.87 -11.79 18.04
C ALA A 67 -6.02 -11.16 19.14
N VAL A 68 -6.40 -9.95 19.57
CA VAL A 68 -5.84 -9.31 20.75
C VAL A 68 -6.95 -9.18 21.79
N ASN A 69 -6.68 -9.67 22.99
CA ASN A 69 -7.68 -9.77 24.06
C ASN A 69 -8.96 -10.50 23.61
N GLY A 70 -8.81 -11.48 22.70
CA GLY A 70 -9.91 -12.31 22.19
C GLY A 70 -10.80 -11.66 21.14
N GLN A 71 -10.43 -10.51 20.56
CA GLN A 71 -11.25 -9.79 19.58
C GLN A 71 -10.47 -9.36 18.34
N ILE A 72 -11.19 -9.21 17.23
CA ILE A 72 -10.79 -8.61 15.96
C ILE A 72 -11.93 -7.68 15.52
N PRO A 73 -11.65 -6.42 15.26
CA PRO A 73 -10.39 -5.67 15.40
C PRO A 73 -9.82 -5.72 16.81
N MET A 74 -8.53 -5.40 16.97
CA MET A 74 -7.89 -5.24 18.27
C MET A 74 -8.64 -4.20 19.13
N PRO A 75 -8.51 -4.21 20.48
CA PRO A 75 -9.16 -3.24 21.38
C PRO A 75 -8.94 -1.79 20.92
N THR A 76 -9.97 -0.96 20.99
CA THR A 76 -9.81 0.47 20.84
C THR A 76 -9.04 1.02 22.03
N LEU A 77 -7.88 1.62 21.79
CA LEU A 77 -7.09 2.31 22.81
C LEU A 77 -7.51 3.78 22.85
N THR A 78 -7.80 4.29 24.04
CA THR A 78 -8.27 5.67 24.22
C THR A 78 -7.40 6.40 25.23
N PHE A 79 -6.89 7.54 24.85
CA PHE A 79 -6.06 8.42 25.68
C PHE A 79 -6.60 9.86 25.61
N THR A 80 -6.10 10.69 26.50
CA THR A 80 -6.30 12.15 26.44
C THR A 80 -4.92 12.82 26.25
N GLU A 81 -4.86 13.86 25.48
CA GLU A 81 -3.64 14.65 25.33
C GLU A 81 -3.08 15.07 26.71
N GLY A 82 -1.80 14.79 26.94
CA GLY A 82 -1.15 14.95 28.24
C GLY A 82 -1.00 13.65 29.03
N ASP A 83 -1.69 12.56 28.67
CA ASP A 83 -1.46 11.24 29.29
C ASP A 83 -0.08 10.67 28.90
N THR A 84 0.38 9.68 29.68
CA THR A 84 1.44 8.76 29.27
C THR A 84 0.81 7.42 28.91
N ALA A 85 1.00 6.97 27.68
CA ALA A 85 0.63 5.63 27.26
C ALA A 85 1.65 4.62 27.85
N GLU A 86 1.14 3.56 28.47
CA GLU A 86 1.92 2.37 28.84
C GLU A 86 1.18 1.15 28.33
N ILE A 87 1.71 0.53 27.27
CA ILE A 87 1.06 -0.56 26.55
C ILE A 87 1.94 -1.81 26.65
N VAL A 88 1.45 -2.80 27.37
CA VAL A 88 2.15 -4.06 27.61
C VAL A 88 1.63 -5.11 26.63
N VAL A 89 2.52 -5.60 25.77
CA VAL A 89 2.18 -6.59 24.74
C VAL A 89 2.73 -7.96 25.14
N HIS A 90 1.84 -8.89 25.35
CA HIS A 90 2.15 -10.30 25.63
C HIS A 90 2.01 -11.11 24.35
N ASN A 91 3.13 -11.45 23.72
CA ASN A 91 3.12 -12.27 22.51
C ASN A 91 2.93 -13.76 22.84
N GLN A 92 1.71 -14.25 22.69
CA GLN A 92 1.36 -15.67 22.88
C GLN A 92 1.33 -16.45 21.55
N LEU A 93 1.80 -15.84 20.44
CA LEU A 93 1.97 -16.51 19.15
C LEU A 93 3.18 -17.46 19.19
N LYS A 94 3.26 -18.35 18.20
CA LYS A 94 4.45 -19.17 17.91
C LYS A 94 5.50 -18.43 17.08
N GLU A 95 5.21 -17.23 16.64
CA GLU A 95 6.04 -16.37 15.80
C GLU A 95 6.26 -15.00 16.47
N SER A 96 7.21 -14.25 15.96
CA SER A 96 7.46 -12.88 16.42
C SER A 96 6.37 -11.92 15.95
N THR A 97 6.14 -10.85 16.72
CA THR A 97 5.21 -9.78 16.38
C THR A 97 5.78 -8.40 16.71
N SER A 98 5.07 -7.35 16.37
CA SER A 98 5.32 -5.97 16.79
C SER A 98 4.03 -5.17 16.68
N LEU A 99 3.97 -4.00 17.29
CA LEU A 99 2.90 -3.03 17.07
C LEU A 99 3.49 -1.69 16.69
N HIS A 100 2.95 -1.10 15.64
CA HIS A 100 3.21 0.27 15.22
C HIS A 100 2.01 1.16 15.53
N TRP A 101 2.29 2.38 15.94
CA TRP A 101 1.31 3.39 16.33
C TRP A 101 1.18 4.42 15.21
N HIS A 102 0.29 4.12 14.27
CA HIS A 102 0.19 4.84 13.00
C HIS A 102 -0.22 6.30 13.19
N GLY A 103 0.64 7.22 12.72
CA GLY A 103 0.42 8.67 12.81
C GLY A 103 0.63 9.25 14.21
N VAL A 104 1.19 8.51 15.17
CA VAL A 104 1.44 8.97 16.54
C VAL A 104 2.84 9.52 16.68
N PHE A 105 2.97 10.74 17.26
CA PHE A 105 4.26 11.34 17.59
C PHE A 105 4.84 10.72 18.86
N LEU A 106 5.97 10.08 18.72
CA LEU A 106 6.58 9.34 19.81
C LEU A 106 8.11 9.23 19.60
N PRO A 107 8.88 8.90 20.64
CA PRO A 107 10.30 8.63 20.49
C PRO A 107 10.53 7.45 19.51
N ASN A 108 11.45 7.62 18.58
CA ASN A 108 11.72 6.62 17.51
C ASN A 108 11.86 5.17 17.99
N LYS A 109 12.45 4.95 19.17
CA LYS A 109 12.59 3.61 19.74
C LYS A 109 11.27 2.92 20.11
N GLU A 110 10.16 3.66 20.19
CA GLU A 110 8.82 3.15 20.53
C GLU A 110 7.92 3.00 19.27
N ASP A 111 8.44 3.33 18.08
CA ASP A 111 7.70 3.33 16.81
C ASP A 111 7.23 1.95 16.32
N GLY A 112 7.86 0.88 16.79
CA GLY A 112 7.35 -0.49 16.59
C GLY A 112 7.77 -1.18 15.30
N VAL A 113 8.66 -0.61 14.48
CA VAL A 113 9.10 -1.24 13.22
C VAL A 113 10.25 -2.23 13.47
N PRO A 114 10.05 -3.53 13.18
CA PRO A 114 11.09 -4.55 13.34
C PRO A 114 12.36 -4.21 12.55
N TRP A 115 13.50 -4.40 13.20
CA TRP A 115 14.84 -4.19 12.62
C TRP A 115 15.17 -2.75 12.19
N LEU A 116 14.24 -1.81 12.36
CA LEU A 116 14.46 -0.40 12.12
C LEU A 116 14.49 0.39 13.44
N THR A 117 13.44 0.27 14.26
CA THR A 117 13.28 1.00 15.51
C THR A 117 13.39 0.09 16.74
N GLN A 118 13.09 -1.20 16.58
CA GLN A 118 13.19 -2.20 17.66
C GLN A 118 13.48 -3.61 17.10
N LYS A 119 13.79 -4.55 18.00
CA LYS A 119 13.73 -5.99 17.67
C LYS A 119 12.27 -6.45 17.70
N PRO A 120 11.87 -7.40 16.85
CA PRO A 120 10.53 -7.99 16.97
C PRO A 120 10.33 -8.64 18.35
N ILE A 121 9.12 -8.58 18.86
CA ILE A 121 8.70 -9.22 20.12
C ILE A 121 8.65 -10.73 19.89
N LYS A 122 9.54 -11.48 20.47
CA LYS A 122 9.65 -12.94 20.26
C LYS A 122 8.44 -13.68 20.79
N ALA A 123 8.19 -14.87 20.25
CA ALA A 123 7.19 -15.80 20.75
C ALA A 123 7.36 -16.04 22.27
N GLY A 124 6.25 -15.99 23.02
CA GLY A 124 6.23 -16.21 24.46
C GLY A 124 6.87 -15.12 25.31
N THR A 125 7.20 -13.94 24.74
CA THR A 125 7.80 -12.81 25.48
C THR A 125 6.85 -11.63 25.59
N THR A 126 7.17 -10.74 26.54
CA THR A 126 6.43 -9.51 26.79
C THR A 126 7.30 -8.31 26.45
N TYR A 127 6.69 -7.27 25.89
CA TYR A 127 7.32 -5.98 25.61
C TYR A 127 6.41 -4.84 26.07
N THR A 128 7.00 -3.77 26.63
CA THR A 128 6.25 -2.60 27.09
C THR A 128 6.65 -1.39 26.27
N TYR A 129 5.68 -0.81 25.58
CA TYR A 129 5.80 0.51 24.93
C TYR A 129 5.41 1.58 25.95
N ARG A 130 6.19 2.67 26.01
CA ARG A 130 5.91 3.77 26.92
C ARG A 130 6.29 5.11 26.29
N PHE A 131 5.28 5.95 26.04
CA PHE A 131 5.48 7.24 25.39
C PHE A 131 4.42 8.26 25.84
N PRO A 132 4.73 9.59 25.78
CA PRO A 132 3.77 10.65 26.07
C PRO A 132 2.76 10.80 24.93
N ILE A 133 1.52 11.11 25.26
CA ILE A 133 0.48 11.51 24.32
C ILE A 133 0.53 13.03 24.19
N ILE A 134 1.09 13.54 23.09
CA ILE A 134 1.33 14.97 22.86
C ILE A 134 0.47 15.56 21.75
N GLN A 135 -0.47 14.80 21.24
CA GLN A 135 -1.40 15.17 20.17
C GLN A 135 -2.78 14.60 20.44
N HIS A 136 -3.76 15.04 19.68
CA HIS A 136 -5.12 14.49 19.69
C HIS A 136 -5.47 13.95 18.29
N GLY A 137 -6.63 13.32 18.15
CA GLY A 137 -7.16 12.88 16.86
C GLY A 137 -7.53 11.42 16.79
N THR A 138 -7.91 11.01 15.61
CA THR A 138 -8.21 9.62 15.24
C THR A 138 -7.01 9.02 14.56
N HIS A 139 -6.47 7.99 15.19
CA HIS A 139 -5.34 7.20 14.72
C HIS A 139 -5.71 5.72 14.81
N TRP A 140 -4.79 4.86 14.44
CA TRP A 140 -4.96 3.43 14.56
C TRP A 140 -3.61 2.76 14.87
N TYR A 141 -3.61 1.47 15.16
CA TYR A 141 -2.39 0.73 15.40
C TYR A 141 -2.49 -0.67 14.80
N HIS A 142 -1.37 -1.21 14.35
CA HIS A 142 -1.34 -2.48 13.66
C HIS A 142 0.00 -3.20 13.82
N SER A 143 0.04 -4.48 13.43
CA SER A 143 1.30 -5.21 13.37
C SER A 143 2.16 -4.70 12.20
N HIS A 144 3.43 -4.49 12.47
CA HIS A 144 4.43 -4.24 11.42
C HIS A 144 5.33 -5.47 11.19
N SER A 145 4.87 -6.67 11.55
CA SER A 145 5.59 -7.95 11.40
C SER A 145 4.96 -8.79 10.30
N GLY A 146 5.68 -8.96 9.19
CA GLY A 146 5.21 -9.77 8.05
C GLY A 146 3.84 -9.33 7.54
N LEU A 147 2.91 -10.28 7.41
CA LEU A 147 1.56 -10.05 6.91
C LEU A 147 0.47 -10.19 8.02
N GLN A 148 0.84 -9.98 9.29
CA GLN A 148 -0.06 -10.18 10.43
C GLN A 148 -1.21 -9.17 10.47
N GLU A 149 -1.01 -7.96 9.91
CA GLU A 149 -2.07 -6.96 9.74
C GLU A 149 -3.27 -7.54 8.97
N GLN A 150 -3.02 -8.22 7.85
CA GLN A 150 -4.06 -8.83 7.01
C GLN A 150 -4.96 -9.82 7.75
N ILE A 151 -4.50 -10.45 8.83
CA ILE A 151 -5.21 -11.52 9.54
C ILE A 151 -5.71 -11.10 10.93
N GLY A 152 -5.86 -9.79 11.17
CA GLY A 152 -6.59 -9.31 12.35
C GLY A 152 -5.82 -8.35 13.26
N MET A 153 -4.53 -8.11 13.03
CA MET A 153 -3.74 -7.22 13.90
C MET A 153 -3.86 -5.75 13.50
N TYR A 154 -5.04 -5.18 13.62
CA TYR A 154 -5.36 -3.76 13.43
C TYR A 154 -6.41 -3.31 14.45
N GLY A 155 -6.33 -2.07 14.94
CA GLY A 155 -7.24 -1.52 15.95
C GLY A 155 -7.20 0.00 16.01
N SER A 156 -8.29 0.63 16.49
CA SER A 156 -8.39 2.09 16.60
C SER A 156 -7.58 2.61 17.77
N PHE A 157 -6.93 3.78 17.57
CA PHE A 157 -6.17 4.51 18.59
C PHE A 157 -6.70 5.95 18.65
N ILE A 158 -7.48 6.25 19.68
CA ILE A 158 -8.20 7.52 19.81
C ILE A 158 -7.55 8.38 20.87
N MET A 159 -7.13 9.57 20.47
CA MET A 159 -6.60 10.58 21.39
C MET A 159 -7.58 11.74 21.48
N LYS A 160 -8.09 11.99 22.69
CA LYS A 160 -9.02 13.08 22.96
C LYS A 160 -8.26 14.38 23.24
N LYS A 161 -8.84 15.51 22.84
CA LYS A 161 -8.39 16.82 23.30
C LYS A 161 -8.52 16.90 24.82
N LYS A 162 -7.62 17.61 25.49
CA LYS A 162 -7.75 17.94 26.90
C LYS A 162 -8.85 18.99 27.11
N ASP A 163 -9.39 19.06 28.32
CA ASP A 163 -10.55 19.91 28.64
C ASP A 163 -10.32 21.41 28.38
N ASP A 164 -9.06 21.88 28.51
CA ASP A 164 -8.63 23.27 28.32
C ASP A 164 -8.00 23.55 26.92
N ASP A 165 -8.18 22.66 25.98
CA ASP A 165 -7.63 22.81 24.63
C ASP A 165 -8.26 24.02 23.91
N LYS A 166 -7.40 24.97 23.53
CA LYS A 166 -7.82 26.19 22.82
C LYS A 166 -8.32 25.93 21.40
N THR A 167 -8.02 24.75 20.85
CA THR A 167 -8.47 24.33 19.53
C THR A 167 -9.80 23.57 19.58
N PHE A 168 -10.45 23.49 20.77
CA PHE A 168 -11.73 22.81 20.94
C PHE A 168 -12.84 23.47 20.09
N ARG A 169 -13.48 22.71 19.24
CA ARG A 169 -14.52 23.15 18.30
C ARG A 169 -15.89 22.75 18.82
N LYS A 170 -16.61 23.72 19.43
CA LYS A 170 -17.95 23.48 19.91
C LYS A 170 -18.91 23.08 18.77
N GLY A 171 -19.71 22.04 18.98
CA GLY A 171 -20.61 21.48 17.97
C GLY A 171 -19.92 20.46 17.03
N ILE A 172 -18.64 20.16 17.28
CA ILE A 172 -17.88 19.12 16.56
C ILE A 172 -17.20 18.19 17.57
N ASP A 173 -16.36 18.75 18.46
CA ASP A 173 -15.54 17.94 19.36
C ASP A 173 -16.32 17.44 20.58
N ASP A 174 -17.46 18.07 20.89
CA ASP A 174 -18.44 17.68 21.92
C ASP A 174 -19.55 16.73 21.40
N LEU A 175 -19.55 16.38 20.10
CA LEU A 175 -20.50 15.43 19.54
C LEU A 175 -20.24 14.01 20.07
N PRO A 176 -21.31 13.20 20.20
CA PRO A 176 -21.16 11.76 20.45
C PRO A 176 -20.28 11.13 19.38
N THR A 177 -19.26 10.35 19.79
CA THR A 177 -18.29 9.79 18.87
C THR A 177 -18.32 8.26 18.82
N VAL A 178 -18.14 7.69 17.62
CA VAL A 178 -18.08 6.25 17.39
C VAL A 178 -16.83 5.91 16.60
N PRO A 179 -15.89 5.14 17.16
CA PRO A 179 -14.75 4.61 16.39
C PRO A 179 -15.23 3.58 15.36
N ILE A 180 -14.75 3.73 14.14
CA ILE A 180 -15.02 2.81 13.04
C ILE A 180 -13.68 2.41 12.43
N ILE A 181 -13.44 1.10 12.34
CA ILE A 181 -12.32 0.58 11.59
C ILE A 181 -12.84 -0.29 10.45
N LEU A 182 -12.42 0.07 9.23
CA LEU A 182 -12.71 -0.66 8.00
C LEU A 182 -11.62 -1.70 7.79
N SER A 183 -11.99 -2.84 7.29
CA SER A 183 -11.04 -3.91 6.98
C SER A 183 -11.62 -4.89 5.96
N GLU A 184 -10.76 -5.73 5.42
CA GLU A 184 -11.14 -6.80 4.53
C GLU A 184 -10.70 -8.16 5.03
N TRP A 185 -11.36 -9.20 4.52
CA TRP A 185 -11.06 -10.60 4.85
C TRP A 185 -11.03 -11.47 3.61
N THR A 186 -10.08 -12.39 3.57
CA THR A 186 -10.04 -13.46 2.58
C THR A 186 -9.75 -14.81 3.24
N ASN A 187 -10.30 -15.88 2.67
CA ASN A 187 -9.99 -17.24 3.08
C ASN A 187 -8.63 -17.75 2.61
N LEU A 188 -7.89 -16.94 1.83
CA LEU A 188 -6.52 -17.24 1.42
C LEU A 188 -5.53 -16.88 2.53
N ASN A 189 -4.46 -17.65 2.66
CA ASN A 189 -3.33 -17.28 3.51
C ASN A 189 -2.61 -16.07 2.86
N PRO A 190 -2.25 -15.03 3.61
CA PRO A 190 -1.53 -13.87 3.08
C PRO A 190 -0.23 -14.19 2.34
N ASP A 191 0.54 -15.18 2.80
CA ASP A 191 1.76 -15.63 2.10
C ASP A 191 1.44 -16.21 0.72
N ASN A 192 0.30 -16.93 0.60
CA ASN A 192 -0.15 -17.43 -0.70
C ASN A 192 -0.60 -16.29 -1.61
N ILE A 193 -1.24 -15.24 -1.07
CA ILE A 193 -1.58 -14.05 -1.85
C ILE A 193 -0.31 -13.39 -2.35
N ASN A 194 0.64 -13.11 -1.46
CA ASN A 194 1.91 -12.49 -1.83
C ASN A 194 2.65 -13.28 -2.92
N ARG A 195 2.70 -14.61 -2.79
CA ARG A 195 3.26 -15.49 -3.82
C ARG A 195 2.49 -15.41 -5.14
N MET A 196 1.15 -15.48 -5.10
CA MET A 196 0.31 -15.39 -6.31
C MET A 196 0.51 -14.07 -7.05
N LEU A 197 0.68 -12.97 -6.34
CA LEU A 197 0.97 -11.64 -6.92
C LEU A 197 2.33 -11.65 -7.64
N HIS A 198 3.38 -12.21 -7.03
CA HIS A 198 4.70 -12.31 -7.66
C HIS A 198 4.77 -13.32 -8.82
N ASN A 199 3.79 -14.20 -8.92
CA ASN A 199 3.65 -15.19 -10.00
C ASN A 199 2.69 -14.73 -11.11
N ALA A 200 2.25 -13.48 -11.10
CA ALA A 200 1.27 -12.91 -12.04
C ALA A 200 0.01 -13.79 -12.20
N ASN A 201 -0.47 -14.39 -11.11
CA ASN A 201 -1.62 -15.30 -11.13
C ASN A 201 -2.93 -14.53 -11.34
N ASP A 202 -3.65 -14.88 -12.40
CA ASP A 202 -4.90 -14.20 -12.81
C ASP A 202 -6.12 -14.44 -11.92
N TRP A 203 -6.01 -15.27 -10.89
CA TRP A 203 -7.17 -15.69 -10.11
C TRP A 203 -7.94 -14.53 -9.46
N ALA A 204 -7.23 -13.54 -8.93
CA ALA A 204 -7.84 -12.34 -8.36
C ALA A 204 -8.60 -11.55 -9.43
N ALA A 205 -8.01 -11.31 -10.60
CA ALA A 205 -8.65 -10.62 -11.72
C ALA A 205 -9.88 -11.38 -12.25
N ILE A 206 -9.82 -12.73 -12.33
CA ILE A 206 -10.95 -13.57 -12.69
C ILE A 206 -12.11 -13.40 -11.69
N LYS A 207 -11.81 -13.38 -10.39
CA LYS A 207 -12.84 -13.22 -9.33
C LYS A 207 -13.50 -11.84 -9.37
N LYS A 208 -12.72 -10.79 -9.65
CA LYS A 208 -13.20 -9.40 -9.74
C LYS A 208 -13.86 -9.05 -11.07
N ASN A 209 -13.81 -9.91 -12.10
CA ASN A 209 -14.17 -9.61 -13.49
C ASN A 209 -13.31 -8.50 -14.12
N ALA A 210 -12.03 -8.46 -13.79
CA ALA A 210 -11.04 -7.46 -14.22
C ALA A 210 -10.04 -7.99 -15.26
N THR A 211 -10.32 -9.12 -15.92
CA THR A 211 -9.37 -9.83 -16.80
C THR A 211 -9.08 -9.09 -18.11
N GLN A 212 -10.01 -8.27 -18.60
CA GLN A 212 -9.87 -7.51 -19.86
C GLN A 212 -9.37 -8.39 -21.03
N SER A 213 -10.01 -9.54 -21.20
CA SER A 213 -9.68 -10.51 -22.24
C SER A 213 -10.04 -10.01 -23.65
N TYR A 214 -9.53 -10.68 -24.69
CA TYR A 214 -9.87 -10.37 -26.07
C TYR A 214 -11.37 -10.50 -26.35
N ALA A 215 -12.02 -11.56 -25.81
CA ALA A 215 -13.46 -11.75 -25.96
C ALA A 215 -14.27 -10.62 -25.30
N GLU A 216 -13.84 -10.13 -24.13
CA GLU A 216 -14.44 -8.98 -23.45
C GLU A 216 -14.23 -7.70 -24.26
N ALA A 217 -13.01 -7.47 -24.75
CA ALA A 217 -12.69 -6.31 -25.58
C ALA A 217 -13.49 -6.25 -26.88
N ILE A 218 -13.73 -7.38 -27.53
CA ILE A 218 -14.59 -7.47 -28.73
C ILE A 218 -16.04 -7.17 -28.35
N ARG A 219 -16.57 -7.81 -27.29
CA ARG A 219 -17.94 -7.61 -26.84
C ARG A 219 -18.27 -6.17 -26.47
N GLU A 220 -17.31 -5.47 -25.87
CA GLU A 220 -17.46 -4.09 -25.39
C GLU A 220 -17.02 -3.04 -26.42
N GLY A 221 -16.57 -3.46 -27.62
CA GLY A 221 -16.13 -2.53 -28.69
C GLY A 221 -14.75 -1.93 -28.49
N HIS A 222 -13.93 -2.48 -27.59
CA HIS A 222 -12.62 -1.97 -27.20
C HIS A 222 -11.43 -2.78 -27.74
N PHE A 223 -11.61 -3.59 -28.79
CA PHE A 223 -10.53 -4.43 -29.33
C PHE A 223 -9.28 -3.63 -29.74
N LYS A 224 -9.45 -2.46 -30.39
CA LYS A 224 -8.32 -1.60 -30.74
C LYS A 224 -7.58 -1.08 -29.52
N THR A 225 -8.30 -0.74 -28.44
CA THR A 225 -7.72 -0.33 -27.17
C THR A 225 -6.88 -1.44 -26.55
N LYS A 226 -7.39 -2.68 -26.55
CA LYS A 226 -6.67 -3.86 -26.07
C LYS A 226 -5.36 -4.08 -26.82
N ILE A 227 -5.40 -4.09 -28.17
CA ILE A 227 -4.20 -4.24 -29.02
C ILE A 227 -3.20 -3.11 -28.78
N LYS A 228 -3.67 -1.85 -28.70
CA LYS A 228 -2.79 -0.69 -28.44
C LYS A 228 -2.06 -0.82 -27.10
N ASN A 229 -2.74 -1.32 -26.06
CA ASN A 229 -2.14 -1.52 -24.75
C ASN A 229 -1.09 -2.63 -24.76
N GLU A 230 -1.40 -3.79 -25.33
CA GLU A 230 -0.44 -4.89 -25.39
C GLU A 230 0.76 -4.54 -26.28
N TRP A 231 0.54 -3.74 -27.35
CA TRP A 231 1.65 -3.22 -28.14
C TRP A 231 2.59 -2.35 -27.29
N LYS A 232 2.04 -1.59 -26.37
CA LYS A 232 2.80 -0.80 -25.38
C LYS A 232 3.32 -1.64 -24.20
N ARG A 233 3.18 -2.96 -24.23
CA ARG A 233 3.55 -3.89 -23.14
C ARG A 233 2.80 -3.65 -21.83
N MET A 234 1.61 -3.08 -21.90
CA MET A 234 0.77 -2.87 -20.74
C MET A 234 -0.10 -4.09 -20.47
N LEU A 235 -0.13 -4.51 -19.24
CA LEU A 235 -1.09 -5.50 -18.74
C LEU A 235 -2.49 -4.90 -18.63
N ALA A 236 -3.45 -5.74 -18.22
CA ALA A 236 -4.76 -5.30 -17.82
C ALA A 236 -4.67 -4.26 -16.71
N MET A 237 -5.46 -3.19 -16.80
CA MET A 237 -5.62 -2.21 -15.73
C MET A 237 -6.45 -2.82 -14.62
N ASP A 238 -5.98 -2.76 -13.38
CA ASP A 238 -6.76 -3.11 -12.21
C ASP A 238 -6.57 -2.03 -11.14
N VAL A 239 -7.59 -1.80 -10.33
CA VAL A 239 -7.57 -0.80 -9.25
C VAL A 239 -7.18 -1.43 -7.91
N SER A 240 -7.21 -2.75 -7.81
CA SER A 240 -6.80 -3.48 -6.62
C SER A 240 -6.15 -4.81 -6.98
N ASP A 241 -5.12 -5.22 -6.27
CA ASP A 241 -4.35 -6.44 -6.56
C ASP A 241 -5.08 -7.70 -6.06
N VAL A 242 -5.76 -7.59 -4.94
CA VAL A 242 -6.32 -8.74 -4.20
C VAL A 242 -7.83 -8.76 -4.32
N TYR A 243 -8.39 -9.97 -4.43
CA TYR A 243 -9.81 -10.21 -4.25
C TYR A 243 -10.09 -10.61 -2.80
N TYR A 244 -10.93 -9.85 -2.12
CA TYR A 244 -11.38 -10.16 -0.76
C TYR A 244 -12.77 -10.79 -0.76
N ASP A 245 -12.95 -11.79 0.09
CA ASP A 245 -14.23 -12.52 0.19
C ASP A 245 -15.26 -11.72 1.01
N LYS A 246 -14.82 -10.86 1.94
CA LYS A 246 -15.68 -10.01 2.77
C LYS A 246 -15.01 -8.70 3.14
N ILE A 247 -15.85 -7.67 3.29
CA ILE A 247 -15.50 -6.38 3.86
C ILE A 247 -16.18 -6.27 5.21
N LEU A 248 -15.50 -5.65 6.16
CA LEU A 248 -15.93 -5.57 7.53
C LEU A 248 -15.85 -4.14 8.06
N ILE A 249 -16.85 -3.74 8.83
CA ILE A 249 -16.86 -2.53 9.67
C ILE A 249 -16.87 -3.00 11.12
N ASN A 250 -15.84 -2.66 11.89
CA ASN A 250 -15.64 -3.14 13.27
C ASN A 250 -15.79 -4.67 13.40
N GLY A 251 -15.20 -5.42 12.44
CA GLY A 251 -15.23 -6.89 12.44
C GLY A 251 -16.55 -7.52 12.00
N LYS A 252 -17.50 -6.73 11.46
CA LYS A 252 -18.82 -7.22 11.02
C LYS A 252 -19.14 -6.66 9.64
N TYR A 253 -19.87 -7.41 8.82
CA TYR A 253 -20.30 -6.94 7.49
C TYR A 253 -21.59 -6.08 7.55
N THR A 254 -22.33 -6.15 8.66
CA THR A 254 -23.48 -5.28 8.94
C THR A 254 -23.59 -5.04 10.44
N THR A 255 -23.92 -3.81 10.83
CA THR A 255 -24.08 -3.39 12.22
C THR A 255 -25.11 -2.27 12.32
N ASP A 256 -25.86 -2.25 13.42
CA ASP A 256 -26.82 -1.19 13.73
C ASP A 256 -26.30 -0.32 14.91
N LEU A 257 -26.26 0.99 14.71
CA LEU A 257 -25.98 2.00 15.73
C LEU A 257 -27.30 2.70 16.12
N LYS A 258 -27.95 2.21 17.16
CA LYS A 258 -29.23 2.74 17.65
C LYS A 258 -29.05 3.73 18.81
N THR A 259 -27.96 3.59 19.54
CA THR A 259 -27.67 4.40 20.75
C THR A 259 -26.20 4.79 20.76
N VAL A 260 -25.90 5.99 21.25
CA VAL A 260 -24.55 6.44 21.56
C VAL A 260 -24.57 7.02 22.98
N ASP A 261 -23.60 6.67 23.80
CA ASP A 261 -23.51 7.09 25.22
C ASP A 261 -24.82 6.84 26.00
N GLY A 262 -25.50 5.71 25.72
CA GLY A 262 -26.76 5.31 26.36
C GLY A 262 -27.99 6.07 25.88
N LYS A 263 -27.87 7.01 24.94
CA LYS A 263 -29.02 7.78 24.38
C LYS A 263 -29.42 7.20 23.04
N THR A 264 -30.72 6.99 22.85
CA THR A 264 -31.29 6.58 21.56
C THR A 264 -31.19 7.74 20.58
N LEU A 265 -30.71 7.45 19.37
CA LEU A 265 -30.55 8.41 18.31
C LEU A 265 -31.93 8.82 17.73
N LYS A 266 -32.14 10.13 17.50
CA LYS A 266 -33.37 10.75 17.00
C LYS A 266 -33.10 11.68 15.84
N ALA A 267 -34.14 12.12 15.16
CA ALA A 267 -34.08 13.15 14.13
C ALA A 267 -33.36 14.41 14.62
N GLY A 268 -32.47 14.96 13.81
CA GLY A 268 -31.63 16.11 14.12
C GLY A 268 -30.35 15.79 14.90
N ASP A 269 -30.21 14.56 15.48
CA ASP A 269 -28.98 14.18 16.16
C ASP A 269 -27.81 14.05 15.18
N LYS A 270 -26.66 14.54 15.63
CA LYS A 270 -25.39 14.43 14.90
C LYS A 270 -24.47 13.46 15.60
N VAL A 271 -23.82 12.61 14.82
CA VAL A 271 -22.84 11.64 15.30
C VAL A 271 -21.52 11.83 14.55
N ARG A 272 -20.42 11.92 15.30
CA ARG A 272 -19.07 11.95 14.72
C ARG A 272 -18.55 10.50 14.59
N LEU A 273 -18.39 10.03 13.37
CA LEU A 273 -17.79 8.74 13.06
C LEU A 273 -16.28 8.94 12.90
N ARG A 274 -15.50 8.27 13.72
CA ARG A 274 -14.03 8.31 13.70
C ARG A 274 -13.52 7.11 12.92
N ILE A 275 -13.26 7.30 11.64
CA ILE A 275 -13.05 6.23 10.68
C ILE A 275 -11.55 6.05 10.43
N SER A 276 -11.08 4.82 10.58
CA SER A 276 -9.74 4.39 10.16
C SER A 276 -9.86 3.30 9.10
N ASN A 277 -9.08 3.38 8.04
CA ASN A 277 -8.94 2.27 7.10
C ASN A 277 -7.80 1.36 7.55
N GLY A 278 -8.13 0.31 8.31
CA GLY A 278 -7.21 -0.74 8.75
C GLY A 278 -7.13 -1.93 7.80
N GLY A 279 -7.51 -1.73 6.54
CA GLY A 279 -7.36 -2.74 5.49
C GLY A 279 -5.91 -2.85 5.02
N ALA A 280 -5.48 -4.05 4.63
CA ALA A 280 -4.12 -4.30 4.15
C ALA A 280 -3.90 -3.78 2.71
N SER A 281 -4.95 -3.69 1.88
CA SER A 281 -4.82 -3.21 0.50
C SER A 281 -6.07 -2.60 -0.11
N SER A 282 -7.21 -2.59 0.59
CA SER A 282 -8.46 -2.07 0.02
C SER A 282 -8.67 -0.59 0.28
N TYR A 283 -9.00 0.13 -0.77
CA TYR A 283 -9.62 1.45 -0.70
C TYR A 283 -11.12 1.30 -0.55
N PHE A 284 -11.78 2.25 0.15
CA PHE A 284 -13.23 2.21 0.34
C PHE A 284 -13.90 3.51 -0.07
N TRP A 285 -14.91 3.41 -0.93
CA TRP A 285 -15.90 4.46 -1.13
C TRP A 285 -16.84 4.52 0.06
N LEU A 286 -16.97 5.69 0.68
CA LEU A 286 -17.84 5.94 1.81
C LEU A 286 -18.99 6.84 1.38
N ARG A 287 -20.23 6.42 1.68
CA ARG A 287 -21.45 7.13 1.36
C ARG A 287 -22.48 6.98 2.48
N TYR A 288 -23.38 7.93 2.60
CA TYR A 288 -24.41 7.93 3.64
C TYR A 288 -25.80 8.16 3.05
N ALA A 289 -26.78 7.29 3.38
CA ALA A 289 -28.16 7.37 2.89
C ALA A 289 -28.95 8.55 3.47
N GLY A 290 -28.52 9.10 4.61
CA GLY A 290 -29.14 10.25 5.26
C GLY A 290 -28.72 11.61 4.70
N GLY A 291 -27.97 11.67 3.61
CA GLY A 291 -27.59 12.94 2.95
C GLY A 291 -26.10 13.21 2.96
N LYS A 292 -25.72 14.49 3.12
CA LYS A 292 -24.31 14.92 3.08
C LYS A 292 -23.51 14.38 4.25
N ILE A 293 -22.23 14.17 3.97
CA ILE A 293 -21.19 13.85 4.94
C ILE A 293 -20.38 15.12 5.19
N THR A 294 -20.19 15.52 6.46
CA THR A 294 -19.31 16.64 6.80
C THR A 294 -17.99 16.12 7.30
N VAL A 295 -16.90 16.30 6.54
CA VAL A 295 -15.54 15.95 6.95
C VAL A 295 -15.01 17.03 7.88
N VAL A 296 -14.53 16.63 9.07
CA VAL A 296 -14.08 17.55 10.13
C VAL A 296 -12.65 17.31 10.59
N ALA A 297 -12.07 16.16 10.27
CA ALA A 297 -10.64 15.85 10.49
C ALA A 297 -10.15 14.80 9.51
N ASN A 298 -8.84 14.79 9.26
CA ASN A 298 -8.13 13.75 8.50
C ASN A 298 -6.79 13.43 9.15
N ASP A 299 -6.38 12.17 9.14
CA ASP A 299 -5.13 11.66 9.71
C ASP A 299 -4.81 12.23 11.10
N GLY A 300 -5.83 12.28 11.98
CA GLY A 300 -5.72 12.84 13.32
C GLY A 300 -5.80 14.37 13.41
N ASN A 301 -5.67 15.07 12.30
CA ASN A 301 -5.61 16.53 12.23
C ASN A 301 -6.97 17.15 11.92
N ASP A 302 -7.31 18.24 12.63
CA ASP A 302 -8.53 19.01 12.38
C ASP A 302 -8.48 19.66 10.99
N VAL A 303 -9.64 19.70 10.32
CA VAL A 303 -9.84 20.50 9.10
C VAL A 303 -11.07 21.37 9.23
N GLU A 304 -11.10 22.49 8.48
CA GLU A 304 -12.34 23.24 8.28
C GLU A 304 -13.41 22.32 7.72
N PRO A 305 -14.65 22.36 8.24
CA PRO A 305 -15.70 21.43 7.82
C PRO A 305 -15.98 21.49 6.31
N VAL A 306 -15.91 20.34 5.65
CA VAL A 306 -16.19 20.20 4.22
C VAL A 306 -17.37 19.25 4.01
N GLU A 307 -18.45 19.76 3.43
CA GLU A 307 -19.61 18.93 3.06
C GLU A 307 -19.40 18.27 1.70
N VAL A 308 -19.59 16.96 1.65
CA VAL A 308 -19.46 16.12 0.43
C VAL A 308 -20.59 15.08 0.37
N ASP A 309 -20.84 14.54 -0.81
CA ASP A 309 -21.77 13.43 -0.99
C ASP A 309 -21.09 12.08 -0.74
N ARG A 310 -19.79 12.01 -0.99
CA ARG A 310 -18.98 10.80 -0.83
C ARG A 310 -17.51 11.14 -0.72
N LEU A 311 -16.77 10.17 -0.22
CA LEU A 311 -15.30 10.18 -0.25
C LEU A 311 -14.76 8.78 -0.52
N ILE A 312 -13.53 8.71 -1.01
CA ILE A 312 -12.74 7.48 -1.00
C ILE A 312 -11.69 7.61 0.10
N ILE A 313 -11.55 6.57 0.92
CA ILE A 313 -10.53 6.52 1.97
C ILE A 313 -9.45 5.53 1.55
N ALA A 314 -8.22 6.01 1.46
CA ALA A 314 -7.07 5.19 1.13
C ALA A 314 -6.69 4.25 2.29
N VAL A 315 -5.91 3.22 1.98
CA VAL A 315 -5.33 2.34 3.00
C VAL A 315 -4.57 3.19 4.01
N SER A 316 -4.81 2.96 5.28
CA SER A 316 -4.22 3.64 6.45
C SER A 316 -4.66 5.07 6.73
N GLU A 317 -5.38 5.74 5.82
CA GLU A 317 -5.95 7.05 6.14
C GLU A 317 -6.97 6.97 7.26
N THR A 318 -7.15 8.11 7.95
CA THR A 318 -8.27 8.32 8.87
C THR A 318 -9.06 9.56 8.49
N TYR A 319 -10.39 9.49 8.69
CA TYR A 319 -11.28 10.63 8.56
C TYR A 319 -12.26 10.67 9.72
N ASP A 320 -12.45 11.85 10.30
CA ASP A 320 -13.60 12.09 11.16
C ASP A 320 -14.68 12.78 10.35
N ILE A 321 -15.85 12.17 10.32
CA ILE A 321 -17.01 12.68 9.61
C ILE A 321 -18.18 12.88 10.57
N VAL A 322 -18.99 13.89 10.31
CA VAL A 322 -20.24 14.10 11.01
C VAL A 322 -21.40 13.73 10.07
N VAL A 323 -22.27 12.86 10.55
CA VAL A 323 -23.52 12.49 9.89
C VAL A 323 -24.71 12.95 10.73
N THR A 324 -25.79 13.38 10.08
CA THR A 324 -27.03 13.81 10.73
C THR A 324 -28.12 12.80 10.45
N ILE A 325 -28.97 12.51 11.43
CA ILE A 325 -30.17 11.67 11.28
C ILE A 325 -31.31 12.54 10.79
N PRO A 326 -31.82 12.36 9.57
CA PRO A 326 -32.84 13.23 9.02
C PRO A 326 -34.24 13.09 9.69
N GLU A 327 -34.65 11.82 9.95
CA GLU A 327 -36.01 11.53 10.41
C GLU A 327 -36.02 10.46 11.51
N ASP A 328 -37.03 10.54 12.41
CA ASP A 328 -37.29 9.50 13.40
C ASP A 328 -37.84 8.21 12.74
N GLY A 329 -37.54 7.06 13.33
CA GLY A 329 -38.05 5.79 12.85
C GLY A 329 -37.33 5.24 11.62
N VAL A 330 -36.22 5.87 11.21
CA VAL A 330 -35.39 5.44 10.09
C VAL A 330 -33.94 5.18 10.54
N ALA A 331 -33.34 4.11 10.08
CA ALA A 331 -31.92 3.77 10.22
C ALA A 331 -31.23 3.92 8.86
N TYR A 332 -30.38 4.90 8.74
CA TYR A 332 -29.73 5.28 7.48
C TYR A 332 -28.42 4.51 7.28
N GLU A 333 -28.27 3.93 6.10
CA GLU A 333 -27.07 3.18 5.76
C GLU A 333 -25.86 4.11 5.57
N PHE A 334 -24.81 3.85 6.33
CA PHE A 334 -23.44 4.27 6.01
C PHE A 334 -22.77 3.08 5.32
N LEU A 335 -22.45 3.23 4.04
CA LEU A 335 -21.98 2.15 3.16
C LEU A 335 -20.51 2.34 2.82
N ALA A 336 -19.68 1.35 3.16
CA ALA A 336 -18.32 1.22 2.69
C ALA A 336 -18.30 0.22 1.52
N THR A 337 -17.83 0.64 0.35
CA THR A 337 -17.74 -0.20 -0.87
C THR A 337 -16.28 -0.21 -1.34
N THR A 338 -15.71 -1.39 -1.63
CA THR A 338 -14.35 -1.49 -2.19
C THR A 338 -14.21 -0.68 -3.48
N GLU A 339 -13.01 -0.20 -3.76
CA GLU A 339 -12.70 0.54 -4.98
C GLU A 339 -13.09 -0.25 -6.24
N ASP A 340 -12.82 -1.55 -6.26
CA ASP A 340 -13.19 -2.49 -7.33
C ASP A 340 -14.68 -2.84 -7.40
N ARG A 341 -15.50 -2.33 -6.47
CA ARG A 341 -16.96 -2.50 -6.39
C ARG A 341 -17.42 -3.95 -6.24
N THR A 342 -16.55 -4.87 -5.81
CA THR A 342 -16.90 -6.30 -5.65
C THR A 342 -17.55 -6.60 -4.31
N GLN A 343 -17.26 -5.82 -3.27
CA GLN A 343 -17.71 -6.04 -1.91
C GLN A 343 -18.14 -4.73 -1.23
N SER A 344 -19.04 -4.84 -0.26
CA SER A 344 -19.44 -3.72 0.58
C SER A 344 -19.82 -4.19 2.00
N ALA A 345 -19.79 -3.25 2.95
CA ALA A 345 -20.27 -3.43 4.31
C ALA A 345 -21.13 -2.25 4.75
N SER A 346 -22.16 -2.52 5.55
CA SER A 346 -23.17 -1.56 5.95
C SER A 346 -23.14 -1.29 7.45
N TYR A 347 -23.22 -0.01 7.82
CA TYR A 347 -23.36 0.45 9.19
C TYR A 347 -24.59 1.35 9.29
N PHE A 348 -25.65 0.90 9.96
CA PHE A 348 -26.91 1.63 10.02
C PHE A 348 -26.93 2.60 11.20
N VAL A 349 -27.08 3.90 10.93
CA VAL A 349 -27.13 4.96 11.94
C VAL A 349 -28.58 5.42 12.13
N GLY A 350 -29.07 5.31 13.34
CA GLY A 350 -30.46 5.61 13.69
C GLY A 350 -31.26 4.37 14.12
N ASN A 351 -32.55 4.54 14.32
CA ASN A 351 -33.40 3.47 14.83
C ASN A 351 -34.70 3.40 14.03
N GLY A 352 -35.01 2.24 13.44
CA GLY A 352 -36.25 2.01 12.69
C GLY A 352 -36.06 1.28 11.38
N ILE A 353 -36.81 1.68 10.34
CA ILE A 353 -36.76 1.08 9.00
C ILE A 353 -35.42 1.41 8.34
N LYS A 354 -34.77 0.39 7.77
CA LYS A 354 -33.47 0.58 7.10
C LYS A 354 -33.63 1.24 5.73
N GLN A 355 -33.01 2.42 5.59
CA GLN A 355 -32.90 3.11 4.31
C GLN A 355 -31.54 2.80 3.69
N LEU A 356 -31.56 2.14 2.52
CA LEU A 356 -30.39 1.72 1.80
C LEU A 356 -29.96 2.79 0.78
N ILE A 357 -28.66 2.81 0.49
CA ILE A 357 -28.10 3.62 -0.60
C ILE A 357 -27.90 2.77 -1.84
N SER A 358 -28.16 3.31 -3.03
CA SER A 358 -27.96 2.60 -4.30
C SER A 358 -26.50 2.17 -4.46
N PRO A 359 -26.22 0.93 -4.87
CA PRO A 359 -24.88 0.48 -5.15
C PRO A 359 -24.16 1.36 -6.18
N LEU A 360 -22.83 1.44 -6.08
CA LEU A 360 -22.03 2.07 -7.14
C LEU A 360 -22.09 1.20 -8.42
N PRO A 361 -22.09 1.81 -9.61
CA PRO A 361 -22.03 1.06 -10.87
C PRO A 361 -20.73 0.24 -10.95
N LYS A 362 -20.73 -0.83 -11.71
CA LYS A 362 -19.52 -1.64 -11.96
C LYS A 362 -18.46 -0.80 -12.68
N LEU A 363 -17.20 -1.10 -12.38
CA LEU A 363 -16.07 -0.46 -13.08
C LEU A 363 -16.07 -0.81 -14.57
N LYS A 364 -15.80 0.20 -15.39
CA LYS A 364 -15.68 0.07 -16.84
C LYS A 364 -14.19 0.14 -17.22
N TYR A 365 -13.48 -0.94 -16.97
CA TYR A 365 -12.03 -1.01 -17.12
C TYR A 365 -11.52 -0.58 -18.50
N PHE A 366 -12.20 -0.96 -19.59
CA PHE A 366 -11.80 -0.56 -20.94
C PHE A 366 -12.00 0.92 -21.22
N GLU A 367 -13.02 1.56 -20.66
CA GLU A 367 -13.22 3.01 -20.82
C GLU A 367 -12.14 3.79 -20.09
N GLY A 368 -11.85 3.41 -18.82
CA GLY A 368 -10.74 3.97 -18.06
C GLY A 368 -9.40 3.80 -18.78
N MET A 369 -9.14 2.60 -19.30
CA MET A 369 -7.94 2.30 -20.08
C MET A 369 -7.84 3.13 -21.38
N LYS A 370 -8.94 3.33 -22.10
CA LYS A 370 -8.98 4.19 -23.29
C LYS A 370 -8.65 5.63 -22.92
N MET A 371 -9.31 6.16 -21.90
CA MET A 371 -9.08 7.54 -21.43
C MET A 371 -7.62 7.75 -21.02
N MET A 372 -7.06 6.83 -20.25
CA MET A 372 -5.63 6.84 -19.88
C MET A 372 -4.72 6.82 -21.12
N ASN A 373 -5.02 5.95 -22.09
CA ASN A 373 -4.25 5.89 -23.34
C ASN A 373 -4.29 7.18 -24.17
N ASP A 374 -5.40 7.88 -24.15
CA ASP A 374 -5.57 9.11 -24.91
C ASP A 374 -4.85 10.30 -24.22
N MET A 375 -4.73 10.24 -22.89
CA MET A 375 -4.01 11.23 -22.08
C MET A 375 -2.49 10.99 -22.06
N MET A 376 -2.02 9.76 -22.26
CA MET A 376 -0.62 9.37 -22.08
C MET A 376 0.12 9.24 -23.41
N LYS A 377 1.23 9.98 -23.57
CA LYS A 377 2.23 9.69 -24.60
C LYS A 377 3.09 8.52 -24.19
N MET A 378 2.58 7.31 -24.31
CA MET A 378 3.38 6.13 -23.98
C MET A 378 4.08 5.58 -25.22
N ASN A 379 5.40 5.59 -25.18
CA ASN A 379 6.26 4.96 -26.20
C ASN A 379 6.63 3.50 -25.83
N GLY A 380 5.89 2.86 -24.93
CA GLY A 380 6.26 1.57 -24.37
C GLY A 380 7.34 1.70 -23.27
N ASP A 381 7.75 2.91 -22.96
CA ASP A 381 8.63 3.26 -21.85
C ASP A 381 7.81 4.09 -20.85
N LEU A 382 7.64 3.60 -19.61
CA LEU A 382 6.93 4.34 -18.56
C LEU A 382 7.73 5.55 -18.05
N ASP A 383 8.92 5.81 -18.62
CA ASP A 383 9.76 6.93 -18.22
C ASP A 383 9.16 8.31 -18.53
N ASP A 384 8.24 8.37 -19.48
CA ASP A 384 7.55 9.62 -19.80
C ASP A 384 6.08 9.35 -20.10
N MET A 385 5.27 9.30 -19.06
CA MET A 385 3.81 9.26 -19.19
C MET A 385 3.24 10.57 -19.77
N GLY A 386 4.07 11.58 -19.97
CA GLY A 386 3.80 12.78 -20.76
C GLY A 386 2.98 13.85 -20.06
N MET A 387 2.26 13.53 -19.00
CA MET A 387 1.52 14.51 -18.21
C MET A 387 1.88 14.40 -16.74
N LYS A 388 2.27 15.55 -16.17
CA LYS A 388 2.43 15.71 -14.71
C LYS A 388 1.27 16.56 -14.26
N MET A 389 0.26 15.91 -13.69
CA MET A 389 -0.90 16.59 -13.13
C MET A 389 -0.66 16.82 -11.65
N SER A 390 -0.92 18.02 -11.15
CA SER A 390 -0.91 18.25 -9.72
C SER A 390 -2.33 18.19 -9.18
N LEU A 391 -2.45 17.92 -7.88
CA LEU A 391 -3.68 17.94 -7.11
C LEU A 391 -4.58 19.17 -7.38
N ASN A 392 -3.97 20.32 -7.67
CA ASN A 392 -4.67 21.58 -7.92
C ASN A 392 -5.09 21.78 -9.38
N GLN A 393 -4.63 20.95 -10.31
CA GLN A 393 -4.88 21.10 -11.74
C GLN A 393 -6.05 20.26 -12.23
N MET A 394 -6.19 19.05 -11.70
CA MET A 394 -7.23 18.12 -12.12
C MET A 394 -7.56 17.13 -11.01
N ASP A 395 -8.85 16.83 -10.84
CA ASP A 395 -9.29 15.73 -10.00
C ASP A 395 -9.17 14.41 -10.77
N MET A 396 -8.16 13.61 -10.46
CA MET A 396 -7.92 12.33 -11.12
C MET A 396 -9.04 11.31 -10.86
N ASN A 397 -9.93 11.51 -9.87
CA ASN A 397 -11.11 10.69 -9.71
C ASN A 397 -12.03 10.72 -10.95
N VAL A 398 -12.04 11.83 -11.68
CA VAL A 398 -12.80 11.97 -12.94
C VAL A 398 -12.26 11.05 -14.02
N VAL A 399 -10.94 10.85 -14.04
CA VAL A 399 -10.27 9.98 -15.00
C VAL A 399 -10.37 8.51 -14.59
N MET A 400 -10.15 8.23 -13.29
CA MET A 400 -10.18 6.88 -12.77
C MET A 400 -11.59 6.29 -12.70
N TYR A 401 -12.60 7.13 -12.46
CA TYR A 401 -13.98 6.71 -12.19
C TYR A 401 -15.00 7.54 -12.96
N PRO A 402 -14.91 7.60 -14.30
CA PRO A 402 -15.81 8.43 -15.11
C PRO A 402 -17.29 8.05 -14.93
N GLU A 403 -17.57 6.79 -14.62
CA GLU A 403 -18.91 6.27 -14.39
C GLU A 403 -19.55 6.76 -13.05
N ILE A 404 -18.75 7.32 -12.14
CA ILE A 404 -19.24 7.89 -10.88
C ILE A 404 -19.35 9.40 -10.95
N THR A 405 -18.37 10.03 -11.54
CA THR A 405 -18.25 11.50 -11.53
C THR A 405 -19.25 12.16 -12.47
N GLY A 406 -19.98 11.37 -13.26
CA GLY A 406 -20.83 11.83 -14.35
C GLY A 406 -19.98 12.30 -15.54
N GLU A 407 -20.30 11.83 -16.74
CA GLU A 407 -19.62 12.25 -17.96
C GLU A 407 -19.79 13.77 -18.12
N ALA A 408 -18.74 14.53 -17.87
CA ALA A 408 -18.53 15.75 -18.62
C ALA A 408 -18.29 15.28 -20.05
N LYS A 409 -19.34 15.22 -20.89
CA LYS A 409 -19.16 15.08 -22.32
C LYS A 409 -18.23 16.22 -22.71
N PRO A 410 -17.02 15.96 -23.27
CA PRO A 410 -16.27 17.02 -23.89
C PRO A 410 -17.19 17.58 -24.95
N LYS A 411 -17.56 18.86 -24.88
CA LYS A 411 -18.05 19.55 -26.07
C LYS A 411 -16.97 19.33 -27.11
N GLU A 412 -17.32 18.68 -28.22
CA GLU A 412 -16.51 18.61 -29.39
C GLU A 412 -16.32 20.03 -29.93
N ASP A 413 -15.28 20.69 -29.48
CA ASP A 413 -14.83 21.95 -30.02
C ASP A 413 -13.52 21.68 -30.74
N HIS A 414 -13.60 21.58 -32.08
CA HIS A 414 -12.52 21.33 -33.01
C HIS A 414 -11.62 22.56 -33.25
N SER A 415 -11.39 23.39 -32.26
CA SER A 415 -10.44 24.48 -32.37
C SER A 415 -9.18 24.24 -31.57
N GLY A 416 -8.03 24.30 -32.26
CA GLY A 416 -6.71 23.92 -31.76
C GLY A 416 -6.35 24.49 -30.41
N HIS A 417 -6.00 23.59 -29.49
CA HIS A 417 -5.62 23.95 -28.15
C HIS A 417 -4.15 24.31 -28.03
N ASN A 418 -3.90 25.60 -27.94
CA ASN A 418 -2.76 26.13 -27.19
C ASN A 418 -3.11 26.03 -25.69
N MET A 419 -2.63 24.99 -25.00
CA MET A 419 -2.75 24.90 -23.55
C MET A 419 -1.61 25.70 -22.89
N ASN A 420 -1.74 27.01 -22.83
CA ASN A 420 -1.05 27.82 -21.84
C ASN A 420 -1.81 27.65 -20.51
N MET A 421 -1.41 26.67 -19.73
CA MET A 421 -1.88 26.51 -18.35
C MET A 421 -1.03 27.39 -17.42
N GLU A 422 -1.33 28.67 -17.40
CA GLU A 422 -0.84 29.55 -16.34
C GLU A 422 -1.59 29.30 -15.02
N ASN A 423 -0.84 29.34 -13.91
CA ASN A 423 -1.24 29.13 -12.53
C ASN A 423 -2.40 30.02 -12.08
N ASP A 424 -3.63 29.59 -12.28
CA ASP A 424 -4.79 30.17 -11.63
C ASP A 424 -5.18 29.32 -10.41
N PRO A 425 -4.92 29.78 -9.17
CA PRO A 425 -5.25 29.04 -7.95
C PRO A 425 -6.78 28.88 -7.73
N ASN A 426 -7.64 29.60 -8.51
CA ASN A 426 -9.09 29.49 -8.43
C ASN A 426 -9.68 28.52 -9.48
N ARG A 427 -8.88 27.85 -10.28
CA ARG A 427 -9.34 27.05 -11.42
C ARG A 427 -9.89 25.68 -11.07
N TYR A 428 -9.70 25.22 -9.83
CA TYR A 428 -10.39 24.04 -9.33
C TYR A 428 -11.86 24.37 -9.10
N ASN A 429 -12.64 24.30 -10.16
CA ASN A 429 -14.07 24.49 -10.07
C ASN A 429 -14.75 23.15 -9.78
N ALA A 430 -14.93 22.83 -8.49
CA ALA A 430 -15.69 21.66 -8.05
C ALA A 430 -17.12 21.62 -8.66
N ASN A 431 -17.64 22.75 -9.13
CA ASN A 431 -18.95 22.88 -9.78
C ASN A 431 -18.95 22.45 -11.26
N ALA A 432 -17.79 22.19 -11.87
CA ALA A 432 -17.71 21.70 -13.27
C ALA A 432 -18.04 20.19 -13.40
N LEU A 433 -18.17 19.47 -12.29
CA LEU A 433 -18.26 18.01 -12.23
C LEU A 433 -19.62 17.48 -11.78
N GLY A 434 -20.72 18.12 -12.19
CA GLY A 434 -22.06 17.63 -11.90
C GLY A 434 -22.51 17.84 -10.43
N GLU A 435 -23.71 17.34 -10.10
CA GLU A 435 -24.37 17.55 -8.81
C GLU A 435 -23.73 16.80 -7.63
N ILE A 436 -22.86 15.81 -7.86
CA ILE A 436 -22.30 14.94 -6.83
C ILE A 436 -20.87 15.36 -6.47
N LYS A 437 -20.69 15.82 -5.23
CA LYS A 437 -19.40 16.29 -4.71
C LYS A 437 -18.62 15.15 -4.04
N THR A 438 -17.47 14.81 -4.62
CA THR A 438 -16.51 13.85 -4.07
C THR A 438 -15.38 14.58 -3.35
N LEU A 439 -14.97 14.12 -2.16
CA LEU A 439 -13.86 14.72 -1.43
C LEU A 439 -12.56 14.61 -2.25
N ASN A 440 -11.82 15.72 -2.30
CA ASN A 440 -10.48 15.82 -2.85
C ASN A 440 -9.60 16.60 -1.87
N TYR A 441 -8.29 16.33 -1.83
CA TYR A 441 -7.37 17.02 -0.92
C TYR A 441 -7.31 18.54 -1.15
N ALA A 442 -7.55 19.03 -2.37
CA ALA A 442 -7.65 20.46 -2.66
C ALA A 442 -8.77 21.18 -1.89
N MET A 443 -9.77 20.44 -1.39
CA MET A 443 -10.85 20.96 -0.56
C MET A 443 -10.47 21.09 0.92
N LEU A 444 -9.46 20.34 1.38
CA LEU A 444 -9.05 20.29 2.78
C LEU A 444 -8.25 21.56 3.16
N GLN A 445 -8.52 22.07 4.34
CA GLN A 445 -7.86 23.24 4.87
C GLN A 445 -7.70 23.09 6.39
N SER A 446 -6.50 23.34 6.91
CA SER A 446 -6.30 23.42 8.36
C SER A 446 -7.02 24.64 8.97
N PRO A 447 -7.66 24.53 10.12
CA PRO A 447 -8.20 25.69 10.83
C PRO A 447 -7.13 26.62 11.38
N SER A 448 -5.90 26.13 11.56
CA SER A 448 -4.76 26.86 12.08
C SER A 448 -3.66 27.05 11.04
N ASN A 449 -2.74 27.96 11.31
CA ASN A 449 -1.53 28.13 10.49
C ASN A 449 -0.59 26.90 10.66
N THR A 450 -0.22 26.30 9.53
CA THR A 450 0.68 25.13 9.43
C THR A 450 2.02 25.46 8.78
N GLU A 451 2.35 26.75 8.56
CA GLU A 451 3.65 27.14 8.00
C GLU A 451 4.81 26.61 8.85
N LEU A 452 5.83 26.12 8.16
CA LEU A 452 7.05 25.67 8.79
C LEU A 452 7.94 26.86 9.15
N PRO A 453 8.88 26.72 10.11
CA PRO A 453 9.73 27.81 10.58
C PRO A 453 10.50 28.49 9.45
N LYS A 454 10.34 29.81 9.30
CA LYS A 454 11.07 30.60 8.29
C LYS A 454 12.57 30.58 8.60
N GLY A 455 13.40 30.33 7.58
CA GLY A 455 14.86 30.29 7.70
C GLY A 455 15.45 28.93 8.10
N ALA A 456 14.64 27.92 8.36
CA ALA A 456 15.15 26.56 8.49
C ALA A 456 15.71 26.06 7.13
N PRO A 457 16.81 25.29 7.13
CA PRO A 457 17.36 24.73 5.90
C PRO A 457 16.32 23.83 5.21
N VAL A 458 16.19 23.95 3.89
CA VAL A 458 15.26 23.12 3.10
C VAL A 458 16.06 22.09 2.32
N LYS A 459 15.70 20.83 2.48
CA LYS A 459 16.20 19.71 1.67
C LYS A 459 15.10 19.27 0.71
N GLU A 460 15.35 19.47 -0.57
CA GLU A 460 14.44 19.04 -1.62
C GLU A 460 14.74 17.61 -2.06
N LEU A 461 13.71 16.79 -2.13
CA LEU A 461 13.76 15.42 -2.60
C LEU A 461 12.69 15.22 -3.67
N LYS A 462 12.96 14.30 -4.59
CA LYS A 462 12.00 13.89 -5.63
C LYS A 462 11.97 12.38 -5.68
N PHE A 463 10.77 11.82 -5.70
CA PHE A 463 10.55 10.39 -5.88
C PHE A 463 9.60 10.16 -7.04
N THR A 464 9.91 9.13 -7.81
CA THR A 464 9.00 8.58 -8.81
C THR A 464 8.57 7.20 -8.35
N LEU A 465 7.27 7.03 -8.09
CA LEU A 465 6.71 5.73 -7.76
C LEU A 465 6.58 4.91 -9.04
N THR A 466 7.07 3.68 -9.03
CA THR A 466 7.13 2.81 -10.20
C THR A 466 6.73 1.39 -9.84
N GLY A 467 6.18 0.66 -10.82
CA GLY A 467 5.73 -0.71 -10.62
C GLY A 467 5.88 -1.55 -11.88
N ASN A 468 6.13 -2.84 -11.67
CA ASN A 468 6.07 -3.86 -12.71
C ASN A 468 5.09 -4.94 -12.27
N MET A 469 3.89 -4.92 -12.85
CA MET A 469 2.79 -5.84 -12.48
C MET A 469 3.09 -7.30 -12.88
N ASN A 470 3.87 -7.54 -13.94
CA ASN A 470 4.23 -8.90 -14.36
C ASN A 470 5.10 -9.63 -13.33
N ARG A 471 5.89 -8.88 -12.57
CA ARG A 471 6.82 -9.42 -11.58
C ARG A 471 6.50 -8.97 -10.17
N TYR A 472 5.49 -8.14 -10.05
CA TYR A 472 5.04 -7.56 -8.79
C TYR A 472 6.18 -6.88 -8.01
N VAL A 473 6.96 -6.07 -8.71
CA VAL A 473 8.06 -5.28 -8.13
C VAL A 473 7.62 -3.83 -8.04
N TRP A 474 7.45 -3.35 -6.82
CA TRP A 474 7.07 -1.97 -6.53
C TRP A 474 8.26 -1.20 -5.99
N SER A 475 8.48 0.01 -6.47
CA SER A 475 9.72 0.72 -6.18
C SER A 475 9.57 2.24 -6.22
N MET A 476 10.55 2.94 -5.65
CA MET A 476 10.74 4.37 -5.81
C MET A 476 12.01 4.59 -6.64
N ASP A 477 11.93 5.44 -7.68
CA ASP A 477 13.05 5.69 -8.61
C ASP A 477 13.64 4.40 -9.21
N ASN A 478 12.78 3.42 -9.48
CA ASN A 478 13.13 2.10 -9.99
C ASN A 478 14.10 1.28 -9.10
N LYS A 479 14.14 1.60 -7.81
CA LYS A 479 14.96 0.90 -6.81
C LYS A 479 14.08 0.49 -5.63
N ILE A 480 14.28 -0.74 -5.16
CA ILE A 480 13.70 -1.23 -3.90
C ILE A 480 14.60 -0.90 -2.71
N LEU A 481 14.13 -1.12 -1.48
CA LEU A 481 14.88 -0.78 -0.26
C LEU A 481 16.27 -1.42 -0.19
N SER A 482 16.42 -2.66 -0.65
CA SER A 482 17.71 -3.36 -0.62
C SER A 482 18.75 -2.81 -1.63
N GLU A 483 18.37 -1.90 -2.51
CA GLU A 483 19.22 -1.29 -3.54
C GLU A 483 19.62 0.15 -3.21
N VAL A 484 19.21 0.66 -2.04
CA VAL A 484 19.47 2.06 -1.62
C VAL A 484 19.95 2.14 -0.18
N ASP A 485 20.69 3.19 0.10
CA ASP A 485 21.05 3.57 1.46
C ASP A 485 19.93 4.40 2.11
N LYS A 486 20.01 4.57 3.43
CA LYS A 486 19.17 5.51 4.16
C LYS A 486 19.43 6.93 3.68
N ILE A 487 18.39 7.75 3.66
CA ILE A 487 18.48 9.16 3.28
C ILE A 487 18.89 9.97 4.52
N PRO A 488 20.10 10.54 4.56
CA PRO A 488 20.53 11.31 5.72
C PRO A 488 19.80 12.65 5.79
N VAL A 489 19.31 13.00 6.96
CA VAL A 489 18.59 14.24 7.27
C VAL A 489 19.16 14.83 8.55
N LYS A 490 19.27 16.15 8.67
CA LYS A 490 19.64 16.81 9.91
C LYS A 490 18.41 17.26 10.67
N LYS A 491 18.42 17.11 11.98
CA LYS A 491 17.38 17.65 12.85
C LYS A 491 17.24 19.16 12.64
N GLY A 492 16.02 19.63 12.44
CA GLY A 492 15.70 21.01 12.12
C GLY A 492 15.73 21.37 10.62
N GLU A 493 16.03 20.41 9.73
CA GLU A 493 15.81 20.60 8.29
C GLU A 493 14.33 20.46 7.95
N ILE A 494 13.86 21.24 7.00
CA ILE A 494 12.58 21.05 6.32
C ILE A 494 12.83 20.14 5.13
N LEU A 495 12.11 19.01 5.07
CA LEU A 495 12.07 18.19 3.87
C LEU A 495 10.90 18.63 3.02
N ARG A 496 11.20 19.00 1.77
CA ARG A 496 10.20 19.23 0.72
C ARG A 496 10.31 18.07 -0.27
N ILE A 497 9.28 17.24 -0.33
CA ILE A 497 9.30 16.02 -1.13
C ILE A 497 8.26 16.13 -2.22
N THR A 498 8.70 16.11 -3.48
CA THR A 498 7.83 16.01 -4.64
C THR A 498 7.76 14.54 -5.05
N ILE A 499 6.56 14.00 -5.13
CA ILE A 499 6.31 12.59 -5.45
C ILE A 499 5.46 12.52 -6.72
N HIS A 500 5.96 11.81 -7.71
CA HIS A 500 5.24 11.55 -8.96
C HIS A 500 4.86 10.07 -9.03
N ASN A 501 3.57 9.78 -9.22
CA ASN A 501 3.12 8.41 -9.43
C ASN A 501 3.19 8.04 -10.92
N ASN A 502 4.26 7.34 -11.29
CA ASN A 502 4.48 6.82 -12.64
C ASN A 502 4.06 5.32 -12.70
N SER A 503 2.94 4.98 -12.10
CA SER A 503 2.34 3.66 -12.14
C SER A 503 0.84 3.76 -12.45
N MET A 504 0.19 2.63 -12.67
CA MET A 504 -1.25 2.56 -13.00
C MET A 504 -2.14 2.34 -11.76
N MET A 505 -1.56 2.31 -10.57
CA MET A 505 -2.28 2.12 -9.31
C MET A 505 -2.10 3.32 -8.38
N ARG A 506 -3.03 3.51 -7.47
CA ARG A 506 -2.92 4.48 -6.38
C ARG A 506 -1.92 3.99 -5.34
N HIS A 507 -1.22 4.93 -4.70
CA HIS A 507 -0.26 4.63 -3.65
C HIS A 507 -0.47 5.54 -2.45
N PRO A 508 -0.94 5.00 -1.30
CA PRO A 508 -1.02 5.74 -0.05
C PRO A 508 0.37 5.74 0.61
N MET A 509 1.07 6.86 0.49
CA MET A 509 2.44 7.02 0.99
C MET A 509 2.41 7.51 2.44
N HIS A 510 2.88 6.67 3.36
CA HIS A 510 2.90 6.94 4.79
C HIS A 510 4.30 7.31 5.28
N LEU A 511 4.35 8.32 6.15
CA LEU A 511 5.56 8.76 6.86
C LEU A 511 5.43 8.50 8.35
N HIS A 512 6.33 7.71 8.90
CA HIS A 512 6.42 7.46 10.33
C HIS A 512 6.93 8.68 11.10
N GLY A 513 6.38 8.92 12.27
CA GLY A 513 6.88 9.88 13.27
C GLY A 513 6.60 11.34 13.00
N PHE A 514 6.04 11.68 11.83
CA PHE A 514 5.78 13.06 11.44
C PHE A 514 4.44 13.21 10.73
N ASP A 515 3.78 14.35 10.93
CA ASP A 515 2.82 14.87 9.98
C ASP A 515 3.52 15.78 8.98
N PHE A 516 3.05 15.76 7.75
CA PHE A 516 3.49 16.64 6.68
C PHE A 516 2.35 17.53 6.19
N ARG A 517 2.70 18.73 5.74
CA ARG A 517 1.80 19.62 5.02
C ARG A 517 1.62 19.11 3.60
N VAL A 518 0.40 18.97 3.14
CA VAL A 518 0.10 18.73 1.73
C VAL A 518 -0.01 20.07 1.02
N ILE A 519 0.84 20.32 0.03
CA ILE A 519 0.86 21.59 -0.72
C ILE A 519 -0.27 21.58 -1.74
N ASN A 520 -1.45 22.01 -1.29
CA ASN A 520 -2.71 21.95 -2.05
C ASN A 520 -3.27 23.33 -2.46
N GLY A 521 -2.44 24.36 -2.46
CA GLY A 521 -2.84 25.72 -2.84
C GLY A 521 -3.48 26.54 -1.70
N LYS A 522 -3.61 26.00 -0.47
CA LYS A 522 -4.16 26.71 0.69
C LYS A 522 -3.12 27.52 1.47
N GLY A 523 -1.87 27.57 1.01
CA GLY A 523 -0.82 28.37 1.60
C GLY A 523 -0.56 28.02 3.07
N GLU A 524 -0.65 29.03 3.96
CA GLU A 524 -0.46 28.88 5.41
C GLU A 524 -1.44 27.90 6.08
N LYS A 525 -2.56 27.58 5.44
CA LYS A 525 -3.58 26.66 5.93
C LYS A 525 -3.58 25.31 5.20
N SER A 526 -2.48 24.92 4.59
CA SER A 526 -2.32 23.59 4.00
C SER A 526 -2.61 22.51 5.03
N PRO A 527 -3.40 21.45 4.70
CA PRO A 527 -3.76 20.43 5.67
C PRO A 527 -2.52 19.62 6.09
N LEU A 528 -2.53 19.15 7.33
CA LEU A 528 -1.57 18.19 7.85
C LEU A 528 -2.09 16.77 7.64
N LYS A 529 -1.22 15.88 7.21
CA LYS A 529 -1.50 14.46 7.00
C LYS A 529 -0.26 13.61 7.33
N ASN A 530 -0.45 12.33 7.56
CA ASN A 530 0.65 11.35 7.63
C ASN A 530 0.55 10.27 6.54
N VAL A 531 -0.52 10.28 5.76
CA VAL A 531 -0.71 9.48 4.55
C VAL A 531 -1.03 10.38 3.37
N LEU A 532 -0.30 10.26 2.29
CA LEU A 532 -0.59 10.92 1.01
C LEU A 532 -1.01 9.87 -0.01
N ASP A 533 -2.28 9.87 -0.39
CA ASP A 533 -2.76 9.02 -1.48
C ASP A 533 -2.51 9.71 -2.83
N ILE A 534 -1.66 9.11 -3.64
CA ILE A 534 -1.26 9.66 -4.94
C ILE A 534 -1.85 8.80 -6.06
N MET A 535 -2.70 9.41 -6.87
CA MET A 535 -3.32 8.74 -8.02
C MET A 535 -2.34 8.55 -9.18
N PRO A 536 -2.62 7.63 -10.11
CA PRO A 536 -1.83 7.49 -11.34
C PRO A 536 -1.61 8.83 -12.04
N MET A 537 -0.37 9.10 -12.49
CA MET A 537 0.08 10.34 -13.14
C MET A 537 0.03 11.61 -12.28
N GLU A 538 -0.40 11.53 -11.04
CA GLU A 538 -0.42 12.66 -10.12
C GLU A 538 0.98 12.97 -9.60
N THR A 539 1.24 14.26 -9.38
CA THR A 539 2.48 14.76 -8.80
C THR A 539 2.14 15.71 -7.67
N ASP A 540 2.44 15.31 -6.46
CA ASP A 540 2.15 16.09 -5.27
C ASP A 540 3.41 16.43 -4.50
N THR A 541 3.33 17.50 -3.72
CA THR A 541 4.41 17.95 -2.87
C THR A 541 3.97 17.99 -1.41
N ILE A 542 4.80 17.42 -0.56
CA ILE A 542 4.64 17.46 0.89
C ILE A 542 5.83 18.15 1.55
N GLU A 543 5.60 18.73 2.72
CA GLU A 543 6.65 19.37 3.51
C GLU A 543 6.52 18.99 4.99
N PHE A 544 7.62 18.70 5.64
CA PHE A 544 7.67 18.53 7.09
C PHE A 544 8.99 18.97 7.70
N LEU A 545 8.97 19.32 8.97
CA LEU A 545 10.16 19.63 9.76
C LEU A 545 10.67 18.37 10.42
N ALA A 546 11.91 17.99 10.16
CA ALA A 546 12.57 16.87 10.83
C ALA A 546 13.00 17.28 12.25
N ASN A 547 12.07 17.25 13.20
CA ASN A 547 12.27 17.69 14.59
C ASN A 547 12.56 16.56 15.58
N GLU A 548 12.46 15.29 15.13
CA GLU A 548 12.70 14.12 15.95
C GLU A 548 13.79 13.23 15.33
N GLU A 549 14.78 12.84 16.15
CA GLU A 549 15.92 11.99 15.70
C GLU A 549 15.48 10.54 15.54
N GLY A 550 16.18 9.83 14.65
CA GLY A 550 15.97 8.40 14.44
C GLY A 550 15.88 7.98 12.99
N ASP A 551 15.68 6.69 12.80
CA ASP A 551 15.44 6.08 11.51
C ASP A 551 13.92 5.98 11.29
N TRP A 552 13.38 6.72 10.33
CA TRP A 552 11.96 6.83 10.08
C TRP A 552 11.58 6.19 8.75
N PHE A 553 10.56 5.33 8.79
CA PHE A 553 10.10 4.61 7.60
C PHE A 553 9.19 5.49 6.75
N PHE A 554 9.35 5.45 5.44
CA PHE A 554 8.49 6.08 4.44
C PHE A 554 8.15 5.06 3.38
N HIS A 555 6.88 4.69 3.28
CA HIS A 555 6.47 3.56 2.45
C HIS A 555 5.06 3.69 1.89
N CYS A 556 4.78 2.95 0.81
CA CYS A 556 3.40 2.71 0.38
C CYS A 556 2.70 1.83 1.41
N HIS A 557 1.49 2.21 1.86
CA HIS A 557 0.79 1.45 2.89
C HIS A 557 -0.09 0.31 2.32
N ILE A 558 -0.17 0.13 1.01
CA ILE A 558 -0.63 -1.15 0.47
C ILE A 558 0.41 -2.20 0.90
N LEU A 559 0.00 -3.10 1.81
CA LEU A 559 0.87 -4.05 2.50
C LEU A 559 1.76 -4.84 1.52
N TYR A 560 1.17 -5.32 0.43
CA TYR A 560 1.89 -6.10 -0.58
C TYR A 560 2.86 -5.25 -1.41
N HIS A 561 2.57 -3.95 -1.64
CA HIS A 561 3.50 -3.02 -2.29
C HIS A 561 4.70 -2.70 -1.40
N MET A 562 4.46 -2.47 -0.10
CA MET A 562 5.52 -2.28 0.89
C MET A 562 6.44 -3.50 0.94
N MET A 563 5.87 -4.71 1.03
CA MET A 563 6.63 -5.97 1.06
C MET A 563 7.41 -6.23 -0.22
N SER A 564 6.97 -5.65 -1.35
CA SER A 564 7.61 -5.78 -2.66
C SER A 564 8.59 -4.65 -2.99
N GLY A 565 8.88 -3.77 -2.01
CA GLY A 565 10.02 -2.84 -2.07
C GLY A 565 9.71 -1.34 -2.17
N MET A 566 8.42 -0.90 -2.18
CA MET A 566 8.07 0.52 -2.25
C MET A 566 8.22 1.21 -0.89
N ASN A 567 9.46 1.41 -0.48
CA ASN A 567 9.78 2.04 0.80
C ASN A 567 11.16 2.69 0.82
N ARG A 568 11.38 3.63 1.76
CA ARG A 568 12.63 4.36 2.05
C ARG A 568 12.78 4.54 3.55
N VAL A 569 13.98 4.93 3.98
CA VAL A 569 14.28 5.30 5.38
C VAL A 569 14.92 6.66 5.41
N PHE A 570 14.33 7.58 6.16
CA PHE A 570 14.96 8.85 6.54
C PHE A 570 15.73 8.64 7.84
N ALA A 571 17.05 8.91 7.81
CA ALA A 571 17.90 8.85 8.99
C ALA A 571 18.13 10.28 9.50
N VAL A 572 17.38 10.67 10.52
CA VAL A 572 17.49 11.99 11.15
C VAL A 572 18.57 11.94 12.21
N ASP A 573 19.68 12.61 11.96
CA ASP A 573 20.91 12.60 12.74
C ASP A 573 21.49 11.19 13.00
N ASP A 574 22.57 11.08 13.76
CA ASP A 574 23.16 9.79 14.16
C ASP A 574 22.55 9.30 15.49
N TYR A 575 21.25 9.02 15.47
CA TYR A 575 20.55 8.52 16.65
C TYR A 575 21.05 7.13 17.06
N LYS A 576 21.47 7.01 18.34
CA LYS A 576 21.87 5.73 18.94
C LYS A 576 20.68 5.04 19.56
N ASN A 577 20.08 4.10 18.83
CA ASN A 577 18.95 3.34 19.33
C ASN A 577 19.41 2.28 20.37
N PRO A 578 18.98 2.36 21.64
CA PRO A 578 19.41 1.42 22.66
C PRO A 578 18.89 -0.01 22.43
N TYR A 579 17.78 -0.17 21.72
CA TYR A 579 17.18 -1.49 21.42
C TYR A 579 17.84 -2.18 20.23
N LEU A 580 18.59 -1.43 19.40
CA LEU A 580 19.31 -1.92 18.22
C LEU A 580 20.79 -1.50 18.22
N PRO A 581 21.61 -2.06 19.11
CA PRO A 581 23.01 -1.65 19.23
C PRO A 581 23.83 -1.89 17.96
N ASN A 582 23.44 -2.84 17.12
CA ASN A 582 24.03 -3.07 15.79
C ASN A 582 23.05 -2.70 14.67
N LYS A 583 22.91 -1.38 14.44
CA LYS A 583 22.02 -0.81 13.42
C LYS A 583 22.27 -1.38 12.02
N LYS A 584 23.54 -1.57 11.61
CA LYS A 584 23.89 -2.09 10.28
C LYS A 584 23.36 -3.51 10.09
N GLN A 585 23.56 -4.37 11.08
CA GLN A 585 23.05 -5.75 11.00
C GLN A 585 21.51 -5.80 11.00
N ALA A 586 20.87 -4.94 11.79
CA ALA A 586 19.41 -4.84 11.83
C ALA A 586 18.86 -4.34 10.49
N TYR A 587 19.43 -3.27 9.92
CA TYR A 587 19.03 -2.74 8.63
C TYR A 587 19.21 -3.74 7.49
N ASN A 588 20.31 -4.50 7.49
CA ASN A 588 20.51 -5.58 6.50
C ASN A 588 19.41 -6.65 6.58
N LYS A 589 18.83 -6.90 7.76
CA LYS A 589 17.67 -7.82 7.89
C LYS A 589 16.42 -7.22 7.27
N LEU A 590 16.11 -5.96 7.57
CA LEU A 590 14.99 -5.24 6.96
C LEU A 590 15.09 -5.25 5.43
N GLN A 591 16.28 -4.96 4.90
CA GLN A 591 16.54 -5.02 3.45
C GLN A 591 16.33 -6.41 2.84
N ARG A 592 16.68 -7.46 3.56
CA ARG A 592 16.44 -8.84 3.10
C ARG A 592 14.96 -9.21 3.11
N GLU A 593 14.23 -8.79 4.15
CA GLU A 593 12.79 -9.03 4.26
C GLU A 593 12.00 -8.32 3.14
N SER A 594 12.46 -7.16 2.66
CA SER A 594 11.86 -6.43 1.53
C SER A 594 12.26 -6.97 0.14
N ASN A 595 13.07 -8.02 0.06
CA ASN A 595 13.54 -8.61 -1.19
C ASN A 595 13.65 -10.15 -1.08
N MET A 596 12.69 -10.76 -0.42
CA MET A 596 12.66 -12.23 -0.27
C MET A 596 12.38 -12.90 -1.62
N PRO A 597 13.02 -14.04 -1.89
CA PRO A 597 12.68 -14.81 -3.08
C PRO A 597 11.33 -15.51 -2.91
N HIS A 598 10.54 -15.52 -3.98
CA HIS A 598 9.25 -16.21 -4.08
C HIS A 598 9.40 -17.41 -5.00
N PHE A 599 8.84 -18.54 -4.56
CA PHE A 599 8.82 -19.77 -5.33
C PHE A 599 7.48 -19.92 -6.05
N MET A 600 7.54 -20.28 -7.32
CA MET A 600 6.40 -20.70 -8.13
C MET A 600 6.72 -22.01 -8.83
N ALA A 601 5.69 -22.78 -9.14
CA ALA A 601 5.79 -23.95 -9.99
C ALA A 601 4.46 -24.19 -10.71
N GLN A 602 4.56 -24.65 -11.96
CA GLN A 602 3.46 -25.19 -12.71
C GLN A 602 3.88 -26.57 -13.25
N ASN A 603 2.95 -27.50 -13.24
CA ASN A 603 3.19 -28.82 -13.81
C ASN A 603 1.94 -29.33 -14.52
N ASP A 604 2.10 -29.74 -15.76
CA ASP A 604 1.05 -30.18 -16.63
C ASP A 604 1.20 -31.68 -16.92
N PHE A 605 0.24 -32.46 -16.46
CA PHE A 605 0.15 -33.90 -16.70
C PHE A 605 -0.70 -34.13 -17.95
N ALA A 606 -0.06 -34.25 -19.10
CA ALA A 606 -0.71 -34.47 -20.39
C ALA A 606 -0.62 -35.93 -20.85
N THR A 607 -1.40 -36.28 -21.88
CA THR A 607 -1.44 -37.64 -22.45
C THR A 607 -0.15 -38.05 -23.17
N ASN A 608 0.61 -37.06 -23.65
CA ASN A 608 1.86 -37.28 -24.40
C ASN A 608 3.13 -37.08 -23.54
N GLY A 609 3.03 -36.43 -22.38
CA GLY A 609 4.17 -36.14 -21.53
C GLY A 609 3.81 -35.36 -20.27
N ASN A 610 4.82 -34.95 -19.56
CA ASN A 610 4.74 -34.09 -18.39
C ASN A 610 5.59 -32.85 -18.65
N ASP A 611 4.91 -31.69 -18.75
CA ASP A 611 5.56 -30.40 -18.93
C ASP A 611 5.49 -29.61 -17.64
N GLY A 612 6.48 -28.80 -17.35
CA GLY A 612 6.42 -27.95 -16.19
C GLY A 612 7.53 -26.93 -16.10
N GLU A 613 7.34 -26.04 -15.14
CA GLU A 613 8.31 -25.02 -14.78
C GLU A 613 8.37 -24.87 -13.26
N ALA A 614 9.52 -24.49 -12.76
CA ALA A 614 9.72 -24.04 -11.38
C ALA A 614 10.64 -22.83 -11.38
N MET A 615 10.26 -21.81 -10.63
CA MET A 615 10.98 -20.55 -10.58
C MET A 615 11.17 -20.08 -9.14
N LEU A 616 12.36 -19.60 -8.83
CA LEU A 616 12.68 -18.88 -7.61
C LEU A 616 13.15 -17.48 -7.98
N GLN A 617 12.36 -16.46 -7.67
CA GLN A 617 12.67 -15.09 -8.07
C GLN A 617 12.47 -14.07 -6.95
N ASN A 618 13.27 -13.03 -7.00
CA ASN A 618 13.08 -11.80 -6.22
C ASN A 618 13.01 -10.58 -7.14
N ALA A 619 13.15 -9.38 -6.60
CA ALA A 619 13.01 -8.15 -7.41
C ALA A 619 13.95 -8.10 -8.63
N ARG A 620 15.12 -8.76 -8.60
CA ARG A 620 16.10 -8.69 -9.70
C ARG A 620 16.57 -10.03 -10.22
N TRP A 621 16.66 -11.04 -9.38
CA TRP A 621 17.18 -12.35 -9.77
C TRP A 621 16.07 -13.35 -10.03
N SER A 622 16.29 -14.19 -11.02
CA SER A 622 15.41 -15.31 -11.36
C SER A 622 16.27 -16.55 -11.60
N LEU A 623 15.94 -17.63 -10.91
CA LEU A 623 16.40 -18.99 -11.20
C LEU A 623 15.17 -19.77 -11.65
N GLY A 624 15.09 -20.08 -12.93
CA GLY A 624 14.01 -20.83 -13.54
C GLY A 624 14.50 -22.16 -14.09
N THR A 625 13.68 -23.18 -13.98
CA THR A 625 13.87 -24.48 -14.62
C THR A 625 12.58 -24.87 -15.31
N GLU A 626 12.66 -25.18 -16.59
CA GLU A 626 11.57 -25.69 -17.40
C GLU A 626 11.89 -27.14 -17.79
N TRP A 627 10.88 -27.98 -17.87
CA TRP A 627 11.05 -29.37 -18.30
C TRP A 627 9.92 -29.84 -19.18
N ARG A 628 10.28 -30.76 -20.11
CA ARG A 628 9.36 -31.55 -20.91
C ARG A 628 9.82 -33.01 -20.81
N LEU A 629 8.96 -33.86 -20.30
CA LEU A 629 9.28 -35.27 -20.02
C LEU A 629 8.29 -36.14 -20.77
N GLY A 630 8.70 -36.68 -21.91
CA GLY A 630 7.92 -37.63 -22.68
C GLY A 630 7.77 -38.99 -21.96
N TYR A 631 6.72 -39.72 -22.27
CA TYR A 631 6.48 -41.04 -21.65
C TYR A 631 7.15 -42.18 -22.37
N ASN A 632 7.90 -41.90 -23.41
CA ASN A 632 8.69 -42.91 -24.18
C ASN A 632 9.93 -42.28 -24.78
N ASP A 633 10.87 -43.11 -25.26
CA ASP A 633 12.18 -42.69 -25.80
C ASP A 633 12.04 -41.80 -27.05
N MET A 634 10.98 -41.94 -27.83
CA MET A 634 10.73 -41.11 -29.03
C MET A 634 10.37 -39.67 -28.67
N HIS A 635 9.65 -39.46 -27.55
CA HIS A 635 9.37 -38.14 -27.02
C HIS A 635 10.54 -37.56 -26.22
N GLY A 636 11.34 -38.44 -25.59
CA GLY A 636 12.51 -38.02 -24.84
C GLY A 636 12.26 -37.17 -23.63
N TYR A 637 13.25 -36.37 -23.27
CA TYR A 637 13.15 -35.35 -22.24
C TYR A 637 13.98 -34.12 -22.56
N GLU A 638 13.56 -33.00 -22.06
CA GLU A 638 14.25 -31.71 -22.13
C GLU A 638 14.14 -30.99 -20.79
N VAL A 639 15.26 -30.49 -20.28
CA VAL A 639 15.31 -29.69 -19.05
C VAL A 639 16.21 -28.49 -19.30
N GLU A 640 15.67 -27.32 -19.20
CA GLU A 640 16.38 -26.04 -19.32
C GLU A 640 16.38 -25.30 -17.99
N THR A 641 17.54 -24.79 -17.59
CA THR A 641 17.67 -24.01 -16.35
C THR A 641 18.38 -22.71 -16.64
N HIS A 642 17.80 -21.60 -16.22
CA HIS A 642 18.32 -20.25 -16.43
C HIS A 642 18.52 -19.52 -15.11
N LEU A 643 19.72 -19.00 -14.87
CA LEU A 643 19.99 -18.02 -13.81
C LEU A 643 20.20 -16.66 -14.43
N GLY A 644 19.20 -15.81 -14.30
CA GLY A 644 19.16 -14.48 -14.91
C GLY A 644 19.04 -13.34 -13.91
N ARG A 645 19.39 -12.16 -14.38
CA ARG A 645 19.20 -10.92 -13.62
C ARG A 645 18.49 -9.87 -14.47
N TYR A 646 17.32 -9.42 -14.02
CA TYR A 646 16.58 -8.34 -14.66
C TYR A 646 17.31 -7.00 -14.53
N ILE A 647 17.48 -6.32 -15.66
CA ILE A 647 18.19 -5.06 -15.81
C ILE A 647 17.25 -3.99 -16.40
N GLY A 648 17.54 -2.73 -16.10
CA GLY A 648 16.77 -1.60 -16.58
C GLY A 648 15.57 -1.27 -15.70
N LYS A 649 14.96 -0.12 -15.95
CA LYS A 649 13.86 0.42 -15.18
C LYS A 649 12.61 -0.45 -15.29
N MET A 650 12.24 -0.84 -16.50
CA MET A 650 11.06 -1.66 -16.78
C MET A 650 11.30 -3.17 -16.64
N GLN A 651 12.57 -3.59 -16.42
CA GLN A 651 12.92 -4.99 -16.26
C GLN A 651 12.53 -5.88 -17.46
N TRP A 652 12.55 -5.34 -18.66
CA TRP A 652 12.24 -6.09 -19.88
C TRP A 652 13.44 -6.88 -20.41
N PHE A 653 14.64 -6.60 -19.91
CA PHE A 653 15.87 -7.24 -20.34
C PHE A 653 16.45 -8.07 -19.19
N MET A 654 16.73 -9.34 -19.47
CA MET A 654 17.31 -10.29 -18.53
C MET A 654 18.42 -11.09 -19.19
N PRO A 655 19.71 -10.71 -19.06
CA PRO A 655 20.82 -11.60 -19.37
C PRO A 655 20.84 -12.77 -18.40
N PHE A 656 21.24 -13.95 -18.88
CA PHE A 656 21.29 -15.15 -18.06
C PHE A 656 22.42 -16.10 -18.49
N ILE A 657 22.75 -17.02 -17.59
CA ILE A 657 23.51 -18.22 -17.86
C ILE A 657 22.52 -19.38 -17.86
N GLY A 658 22.57 -20.22 -18.90
CA GLY A 658 21.68 -21.34 -19.07
C GLY A 658 22.41 -22.69 -19.00
N PHE A 659 21.64 -23.73 -18.68
CA PHE A 659 22.02 -25.10 -18.73
C PHE A 659 20.89 -25.87 -19.43
N ASP A 660 21.24 -26.62 -20.50
CA ASP A 660 20.32 -27.39 -21.31
C ASP A 660 20.72 -28.86 -21.22
N TRP A 661 19.78 -29.72 -20.86
CA TRP A 661 19.93 -31.17 -20.77
C TRP A 661 18.74 -31.83 -21.43
N ARG A 662 19.00 -32.48 -22.56
CA ARG A 662 17.98 -33.13 -23.38
C ARG A 662 18.41 -34.48 -23.92
N TYR A 663 17.43 -35.32 -24.17
CA TYR A 663 17.54 -36.62 -24.84
C TYR A 663 16.28 -36.92 -25.62
N ARG A 664 16.42 -37.35 -26.86
CA ARG A 664 15.36 -37.94 -27.68
C ARG A 664 15.95 -38.97 -28.59
N LYS A 665 15.27 -40.12 -28.74
CA LYS A 665 15.68 -41.14 -29.70
C LYS A 665 15.25 -40.70 -31.10
N MET A 666 16.22 -40.41 -32.00
CA MET A 666 15.96 -40.04 -33.38
C MET A 666 15.77 -41.26 -34.29
N GLY A 667 14.98 -41.08 -35.37
CA GLY A 667 14.85 -42.03 -36.45
C GLY A 667 16.17 -42.14 -37.25
N ILE A 668 16.36 -43.27 -37.97
CA ILE A 668 17.61 -43.61 -38.67
C ILE A 668 18.00 -42.59 -39.75
N ASP A 669 17.06 -41.79 -40.25
CA ASP A 669 17.23 -40.81 -41.34
C ASP A 669 16.93 -39.35 -40.92
N GLU A 670 16.73 -39.05 -39.65
CA GLU A 670 16.45 -37.68 -39.17
C GLU A 670 17.76 -36.91 -38.95
N HIS A 671 18.14 -36.08 -39.89
CA HIS A 671 19.18 -35.04 -39.72
C HIS A 671 18.52 -33.67 -39.59
N GLU A 672 18.27 -33.23 -38.40
CA GLU A 672 17.75 -31.90 -38.18
C GLU A 672 18.88 -30.86 -38.20
N THR A 673 18.72 -29.86 -39.06
CA THR A 673 19.53 -28.64 -39.04
C THR A 673 18.64 -27.49 -38.62
N ASN A 674 19.16 -26.61 -37.78
CA ASN A 674 18.47 -25.42 -37.40
C ASN A 674 18.43 -24.38 -38.56
N LEU A 675 17.74 -23.25 -38.34
CA LEU A 675 17.59 -22.17 -39.34
C LEU A 675 18.93 -21.62 -39.85
N PHE A 676 20.00 -21.78 -39.07
CA PHE A 676 21.36 -21.34 -39.43
C PHE A 676 22.17 -22.40 -40.12
N GLY A 677 21.59 -23.58 -40.42
CA GLY A 677 22.27 -24.71 -41.03
C GLY A 677 23.20 -25.47 -40.05
N GLN A 678 23.11 -25.24 -38.77
CA GLN A 678 23.84 -25.96 -37.73
C GLN A 678 23.13 -27.27 -37.43
N LYS A 679 23.89 -28.34 -37.23
CA LYS A 679 23.34 -29.64 -36.85
C LYS A 679 22.79 -29.57 -35.45
N ASN A 680 21.50 -29.84 -35.29
CA ASN A 680 20.85 -29.90 -33.98
C ASN A 680 20.93 -31.34 -33.45
N GLU A 681 21.72 -31.55 -32.40
CA GLU A 681 21.84 -32.87 -31.75
C GLU A 681 20.80 -32.96 -30.63
N LYS A 682 19.55 -33.26 -31.00
CA LYS A 682 18.47 -33.46 -30.03
C LYS A 682 18.54 -34.75 -29.25
N ASP A 683 19.33 -35.71 -29.72
CA ASP A 683 19.38 -37.07 -29.17
C ASP A 683 19.98 -37.12 -27.77
N ILE A 684 21.15 -36.52 -27.58
CA ILE A 684 21.82 -36.41 -26.29
C ILE A 684 22.56 -35.07 -26.29
N ARG A 685 22.10 -34.15 -25.51
CA ARG A 685 22.76 -32.86 -25.39
C ARG A 685 22.85 -32.43 -23.92
N THR A 686 24.04 -32.03 -23.53
CA THR A 686 24.32 -31.35 -22.27
C THR A 686 25.13 -30.11 -22.58
N ALA A 687 24.54 -28.94 -22.49
CA ALA A 687 25.20 -27.72 -22.93
C ALA A 687 24.97 -26.57 -21.92
N ILE A 688 25.99 -25.72 -21.79
CA ILE A 688 25.89 -24.45 -21.07
C ILE A 688 25.68 -23.36 -22.12
N SER A 689 24.78 -22.43 -21.84
CA SER A 689 24.50 -21.27 -22.68
C SER A 689 24.79 -19.94 -21.99
N LEU A 690 25.02 -18.94 -22.79
CA LEU A 690 24.92 -17.53 -22.43
C LEU A 690 23.84 -16.91 -23.29
N GLY A 691 22.90 -16.19 -22.67
CA GLY A 691 21.80 -15.65 -23.40
C GLY A 691 21.17 -14.43 -22.72
N PHE A 692 20.11 -13.99 -23.35
CA PHE A 692 19.24 -12.97 -22.77
C PHE A 692 17.79 -13.17 -23.19
N MET A 693 16.89 -12.72 -22.34
CA MET A 693 15.47 -12.58 -22.65
C MET A 693 15.10 -11.09 -22.73
N TYR A 694 14.26 -10.74 -23.68
CA TYR A 694 13.73 -9.39 -23.86
C TYR A 694 12.24 -9.43 -24.17
N THR A 695 11.45 -8.69 -23.39
CA THR A 695 10.01 -8.57 -23.61
C THR A 695 9.73 -7.57 -24.75
N LEU A 696 9.26 -8.06 -25.87
CA LEU A 696 8.85 -7.29 -27.07
C LEU A 696 7.43 -6.69 -26.90
N PRO A 697 7.00 -5.76 -27.79
CA PRO A 697 5.59 -5.40 -27.94
C PRO A 697 4.69 -6.63 -28.02
N MET A 698 3.42 -6.48 -27.64
CA MET A 698 2.46 -7.58 -27.51
C MET A 698 2.85 -8.59 -26.41
N LEU A 699 3.73 -8.20 -25.46
CA LEU A 699 4.19 -9.05 -24.37
C LEU A 699 4.82 -10.38 -24.84
N VAL A 700 5.39 -10.40 -26.03
CA VAL A 700 6.12 -11.55 -26.57
C VAL A 700 7.53 -11.54 -25.98
N ASN A 701 7.97 -12.64 -25.42
CA ASN A 701 9.33 -12.81 -24.94
C ASN A 701 10.21 -13.30 -26.09
N PHE A 702 11.25 -12.55 -26.39
CA PHE A 702 12.32 -12.96 -27.29
C PHE A 702 13.50 -13.44 -26.46
N GLN A 703 13.98 -14.65 -26.75
CA GLN A 703 15.15 -15.24 -26.12
C GLN A 703 16.21 -15.51 -27.16
N ALA A 704 17.45 -15.20 -26.83
CA ALA A 704 18.62 -15.51 -27.68
C ALA A 704 19.69 -16.17 -26.82
N GLU A 705 20.21 -17.30 -27.30
CA GLU A 705 21.20 -18.13 -26.62
C GLU A 705 22.32 -18.54 -27.55
N VAL A 706 23.51 -18.54 -27.02
CA VAL A 706 24.69 -19.12 -27.65
C VAL A 706 25.21 -20.20 -26.72
N TYR A 707 25.28 -21.43 -27.22
CA TYR A 707 25.72 -22.56 -26.46
C TYR A 707 27.25 -22.79 -26.61
N HIS A 708 27.84 -23.46 -25.65
CA HIS A 708 29.29 -23.69 -25.63
C HIS A 708 29.80 -24.54 -26.82
N ASP A 709 28.92 -25.32 -27.46
CA ASP A 709 29.16 -26.10 -28.68
C ASP A 709 29.05 -25.26 -29.97
N GLY A 710 28.76 -23.94 -29.85
CA GLY A 710 28.66 -23.00 -30.95
C GLY A 710 27.26 -22.92 -31.59
N ILE A 711 26.28 -23.69 -31.11
CA ILE A 711 24.90 -23.60 -31.59
C ILE A 711 24.27 -22.28 -31.08
N VAL A 712 23.45 -21.65 -31.95
CA VAL A 712 22.69 -20.43 -31.66
C VAL A 712 21.22 -20.77 -31.73
N ARG A 713 20.47 -20.46 -30.69
CA ARG A 713 19.01 -20.59 -30.65
C ARG A 713 18.37 -19.24 -30.39
N LEU A 714 17.38 -18.90 -31.23
CA LEU A 714 16.47 -17.75 -31.02
C LEU A 714 15.09 -18.29 -30.83
N SER A 715 14.39 -17.79 -29.79
CA SER A 715 13.02 -18.21 -29.47
C SER A 715 12.09 -17.01 -29.35
N LEU A 716 10.85 -17.20 -29.75
CA LEU A 716 9.74 -16.29 -29.51
C LEU A 716 8.66 -17.05 -28.76
N MET A 717 8.27 -16.57 -27.61
CA MET A 717 7.23 -17.21 -26.81
C MET A 717 6.30 -16.18 -26.18
N ARG A 718 5.07 -16.57 -26.03
CA ARG A 718 4.11 -15.86 -25.21
C ARG A 718 3.14 -16.85 -24.57
N GLU A 719 3.05 -16.78 -23.28
CA GLU A 719 2.12 -17.54 -22.47
C GLU A 719 0.99 -16.63 -21.98
N ASP A 720 -0.06 -17.22 -21.39
CA ASP A 720 -1.17 -16.54 -20.75
C ASP A 720 -1.87 -15.45 -21.57
N ILE A 721 -2.02 -15.65 -22.90
CA ILE A 721 -2.81 -14.77 -23.77
C ILE A 721 -4.28 -14.83 -23.31
N PRO A 722 -4.89 -13.76 -22.79
CA PRO A 722 -6.23 -13.80 -22.22
C PRO A 722 -7.32 -13.83 -23.33
N ILE A 723 -7.62 -15.00 -23.86
CA ILE A 723 -8.64 -15.19 -24.90
C ILE A 723 -10.03 -14.87 -24.35
N SER A 724 -10.37 -15.44 -23.18
CA SER A 724 -11.59 -15.10 -22.43
C SER A 724 -11.28 -14.99 -20.94
N LYS A 725 -12.28 -14.73 -20.12
CA LYS A 725 -12.13 -14.61 -18.66
C LYS A 725 -11.34 -15.77 -18.02
N ARG A 726 -11.47 -17.00 -18.55
CA ARG A 726 -10.82 -18.21 -18.00
C ARG A 726 -9.97 -18.97 -19.01
N LEU A 727 -10.07 -18.66 -20.30
CA LEU A 727 -9.31 -19.33 -21.34
C LEU A 727 -8.07 -18.53 -21.67
N ARG A 728 -6.93 -19.18 -21.60
CA ARG A 728 -5.61 -18.66 -21.96
C ARG A 728 -5.09 -19.39 -23.18
N GLY A 729 -4.36 -18.67 -24.01
CA GLY A 729 -3.59 -19.25 -25.10
C GLY A 729 -2.10 -19.04 -24.88
N GLY A 730 -1.27 -19.85 -25.51
CA GLY A 730 0.18 -19.68 -25.51
C GLY A 730 0.77 -20.22 -26.81
N PHE A 731 1.98 -19.76 -27.11
CA PHE A 731 2.77 -20.30 -28.22
C PHE A 731 4.27 -20.12 -27.94
N MET A 732 5.05 -21.00 -28.53
CA MET A 732 6.50 -20.94 -28.63
C MET A 732 6.93 -21.34 -30.04
N VAL A 733 7.93 -20.67 -30.59
CA VAL A 733 8.64 -21.05 -31.81
C VAL A 733 10.12 -20.71 -31.65
N ASN A 734 11.01 -21.56 -32.18
CA ASN A 734 12.44 -21.27 -32.14
C ASN A 734 13.15 -21.63 -33.46
N THR A 735 14.42 -21.32 -33.56
CA THR A 735 15.27 -21.55 -34.76
C THR A 735 15.68 -23.00 -34.97
N ASP A 736 15.41 -23.84 -33.99
CA ASP A 736 15.59 -25.30 -34.08
C ASP A 736 14.39 -26.00 -34.69
N PHE A 737 13.41 -25.18 -35.23
CA PHE A 737 12.13 -25.61 -35.80
C PHE A 737 11.19 -26.30 -34.79
N GLU A 738 11.44 -26.06 -33.50
CA GLU A 738 10.49 -26.44 -32.47
C GLU A 738 9.41 -25.42 -32.36
N TYR A 739 8.18 -25.87 -32.20
CA TYR A 739 7.02 -25.00 -32.00
C TYR A 739 5.98 -25.68 -31.12
N MET A 740 5.31 -24.88 -30.33
CA MET A 740 4.22 -25.30 -29.45
C MET A 740 3.08 -24.27 -29.54
N ALA A 741 1.86 -24.76 -29.49
CA ALA A 741 0.66 -23.98 -29.29
C ALA A 741 -0.20 -24.62 -28.22
N GLU A 742 -0.73 -23.81 -27.31
CA GLU A 742 -1.51 -24.30 -26.17
C GLU A 742 -2.79 -23.53 -25.92
N LEU A 743 -3.73 -24.20 -25.27
CA LEU A 743 -4.91 -23.63 -24.66
C LEU A 743 -5.04 -24.15 -23.24
N ARG A 744 -5.23 -23.23 -22.28
CA ARG A 744 -5.44 -23.57 -20.88
C ARG A 744 -6.74 -22.95 -20.36
N TYR A 745 -7.61 -23.76 -19.75
CA TYR A 745 -8.82 -23.31 -19.08
C TYR A 745 -8.63 -23.34 -17.56
N ILE A 746 -8.72 -22.17 -16.91
CA ILE A 746 -8.50 -22.00 -15.47
C ILE A 746 -9.77 -22.40 -14.72
N ILE A 747 -9.73 -23.48 -13.94
CA ILE A 747 -10.82 -23.95 -13.07
C ILE A 747 -10.79 -23.17 -11.77
N ASN A 748 -9.63 -23.13 -11.11
CA ASN A 748 -9.38 -22.37 -9.90
C ASN A 748 -7.91 -21.93 -9.83
N LYS A 749 -7.48 -21.31 -8.75
CA LYS A 749 -6.12 -20.78 -8.58
C LYS A 749 -4.98 -21.80 -8.70
N ASN A 750 -5.29 -23.10 -8.54
CA ASN A 750 -4.30 -24.18 -8.54
C ASN A 750 -4.54 -25.21 -9.65
N ILE A 751 -5.69 -25.25 -10.30
CA ILE A 751 -6.08 -26.32 -11.23
C ILE A 751 -6.61 -25.70 -12.52
N GLY A 752 -6.10 -26.17 -13.63
CA GLY A 752 -6.57 -25.92 -15.00
C GLY A 752 -6.69 -27.20 -15.81
N ILE A 753 -7.30 -27.10 -16.98
CA ILE A 753 -7.26 -28.09 -18.04
C ILE A 753 -6.43 -27.48 -19.15
N ARG A 754 -5.45 -28.20 -19.67
CA ARG A 754 -4.56 -27.79 -20.76
C ARG A 754 -4.67 -28.76 -21.92
N THR A 755 -4.62 -28.23 -23.12
CA THR A 755 -4.32 -29.00 -24.34
C THR A 755 -3.26 -28.24 -25.13
N HIS A 756 -2.34 -28.98 -25.71
CA HIS A 756 -1.27 -28.40 -26.52
C HIS A 756 -0.94 -29.29 -27.72
N TYR A 757 -0.31 -28.67 -28.69
CA TYR A 757 0.40 -29.36 -29.76
C TYR A 757 1.86 -28.94 -29.71
N ASP A 758 2.73 -29.92 -29.63
CA ASP A 758 4.19 -29.75 -29.60
C ASP A 758 4.79 -30.44 -30.81
N SER A 759 5.82 -29.84 -31.43
CA SER A 759 6.49 -30.41 -32.63
C SER A 759 7.12 -31.76 -32.37
N ASP A 760 7.59 -32.01 -31.15
CA ASP A 760 8.34 -33.23 -30.80
C ASP A 760 7.44 -34.33 -30.21
N MET A 761 6.41 -33.97 -29.46
CA MET A 761 5.55 -34.92 -28.75
C MET A 761 4.12 -34.98 -29.28
N GLY A 762 3.74 -34.12 -30.26
CA GLY A 762 2.41 -34.08 -30.86
C GLY A 762 1.32 -33.54 -29.93
N TRP A 763 0.10 -34.06 -30.06
CA TRP A 763 -1.05 -33.62 -29.27
C TRP A 763 -1.02 -34.17 -27.85
N GLY A 764 -1.15 -33.25 -26.90
CA GLY A 764 -1.34 -33.55 -25.49
C GLY A 764 -2.58 -32.86 -24.91
N ALA A 765 -3.24 -33.54 -23.98
CA ALA A 765 -4.31 -32.97 -23.19
C ALA A 765 -4.23 -33.48 -21.76
N GLY A 766 -4.49 -32.63 -20.77
CA GLY A 766 -4.34 -33.04 -19.38
C GLY A 766 -4.71 -32.00 -18.36
N ILE A 767 -4.19 -32.17 -17.17
CA ILE A 767 -4.45 -31.31 -16.00
C ILE A 767 -3.22 -30.46 -15.70
N ALA A 768 -3.42 -29.17 -15.63
CA ALA A 768 -2.42 -28.19 -15.19
C ALA A 768 -2.57 -27.95 -13.68
N LEU A 769 -1.48 -28.12 -12.94
CA LEU A 769 -1.38 -27.81 -11.53
C LEU A 769 -0.47 -26.60 -11.33
N THR A 770 -0.92 -25.57 -10.62
CA THR A 770 -0.18 -24.35 -10.33
C THR A 770 -0.03 -24.19 -8.81
N TYR A 771 1.21 -23.93 -8.36
CA TYR A 771 1.53 -23.70 -6.95
C TYR A 771 1.90 -22.24 -6.69
#